data_030c344d38b28781e78341a314abeffe
#
_entry.id   030c344d38b28781e78341a314abeffe
#
_cell.length_a   1.000
_cell.length_b   1.000
_cell.length_c   1.000
_cell.angle_alpha   90.00
_cell.angle_beta   90.00
_cell.angle_gamma   90.00
#
_symmetry.space_group_name_H-M   'P 1'
#
loop_
_entity.id
_entity.type
_entity.pdbx_description
1 polymer ?
#
loop_
_entity_poly.entity_id
_entity_poly.type
_entity_poly.pdbx_seq_one_letter_code
_entity_poly.pdbx_strand_id
1 'polypeptide(L)'
;MSKSIILSFLLLICTSLKAKIDPIVHYNFGRSGNVTYAVVPKEIKPVKGNGILIATGRPVFYADAPGEKGLKGEGAIFFNGKDDGYQIPQSFGNAAANMVMEVWVKSRGTDDSKTLKTIVANGNRKEGYTFAQQGKQWILVAGKGTVIIGNAVKDQWTHLALVVEEGKGSVWMNGKKSASFNPVQSFFANFSISVDADGKDPFFGDIYEVRCSAFGTGGFNPDTDFLIDYKKKKTDDRKRLTERGNLIKNIESPAEGKMIVSELPDTKQVNDWLIAPVNEPARLFVKKSTDGLTSMFQLNNGLVSRTFYISENIACVGYKNLSNEAEYLRAVKPEARVRIDSVWYDVGGLKGQPELSYLLESWYPQMEASDQAFTLAKVETGLPLERYPWKPKYNAVPTDWPAKGLRVEMTFWPTANMRQVKDIRVKVNYEIYQGLPVIAKWIEIENHGEEPALLNEMECDVLAVNQDQVERIHVESDFSFALVNADLQGSALMHYSGTPQIYHVGSSTTKWRVDDDYNTWASHNQAEDKFLGFPHHNLLVSTLPMGPNTAVDKVNPFKSYITFELLQDSDDRERKSLGHRRFYKKLAPQVTESLISGGITSHDEVKLKAFIDQMSELGLEQLDIMAWPGISHNNLDSAYVQHWRKIAAYAKERGIIMGGYELQVASRGRGKEVDCIHPETGKPGSLFGQSVCIASEWKDTYYSKMWEFFDKTGLMTYNMDGPYHGDPCASTEHPYHRGLEDSHWQQWKTQVGVIHELQRRNMYIPIPDWYFLNGQCATGMGYREASANLTPQQQLLLGRQYIYDGTWHKIPPMGWMTLQLVGFYTNDPRVGLEPLSENLDRYEQQLIQYLASGCKLTIRGNRLYDTPETKQMVSKWIQWFKQYRNILTSDIIHVSRPSGRDLDCMMHVNPFISHKGMVIVFNPTDREIEKIIQLPIYYTGLKERAMLTSEDNIPVVYSLDDKGNLQLPVKIKAGGSAWFVIE
;
A
#
# COMPACT_ATOMS: atom_id res chain seq x y z
N MET A 1 1.89 -49.59 17.42
CA MET A 1 1.09 -48.89 18.45
C MET A 1 0.42 -47.72 17.72
N SER A 2 -0.61 -47.76 17.59
CA SER A 2 -1.99 -48.07 17.25
C SER A 2 -2.71 -46.73 17.11
N LYS A 3 -3.36 -46.62 15.97
CA LYS A 3 -4.20 -45.45 15.57
C LYS A 3 -5.28 -45.01 16.58
N SER A 4 -5.43 -45.77 17.68
CA SER A 4 -6.41 -45.47 18.76
C SER A 4 -5.97 -44.39 19.77
N ILE A 5 -4.68 -44.09 19.87
CA ILE A 5 -4.17 -43.07 20.84
C ILE A 5 -4.30 -41.66 20.26
N ILE A 6 -4.23 -41.50 18.93
CA ILE A 6 -4.40 -40.19 18.27
C ILE A 6 -5.87 -39.72 18.31
N LEU A 7 -6.82 -40.66 18.24
CA LEU A 7 -8.24 -40.32 18.31
C LEU A 7 -8.69 -39.91 19.72
N SER A 8 -8.04 -40.45 20.78
CA SER A 8 -8.32 -40.05 22.15
C SER A 8 -7.73 -38.70 22.54
N PHE A 9 -6.60 -38.29 21.93
CA PHE A 9 -6.04 -36.95 22.14
C PHE A 9 -6.77 -35.84 21.41
N LEU A 10 -7.35 -36.14 20.23
CA LEU A 10 -8.20 -35.18 19.54
C LEU A 10 -9.58 -35.01 20.21
N LEU A 11 -10.09 -36.03 20.92
CA LEU A 11 -11.33 -35.88 21.70
C LEU A 11 -11.12 -35.13 23.03
N LEU A 12 -9.92 -35.11 23.62
CA LEU A 12 -9.65 -34.38 24.86
C LEU A 12 -9.34 -32.89 24.64
N ILE A 13 -8.94 -32.48 23.45
CA ILE A 13 -8.70 -31.07 23.11
C ILE A 13 -10.01 -30.36 22.72
N CYS A 14 -11.05 -31.10 22.31
CA CYS A 14 -12.37 -30.52 22.02
C CYS A 14 -13.23 -30.19 23.26
N THR A 15 -12.81 -30.53 24.46
CA THR A 15 -13.64 -30.31 25.65
C THR A 15 -13.33 -29.03 26.45
N SER A 16 -12.38 -28.19 26.00
CA SER A 16 -12.02 -26.95 26.69
C SER A 16 -12.28 -25.65 25.92
N LEU A 17 -12.73 -25.71 24.66
CA LEU A 17 -13.15 -24.53 23.90
C LEU A 17 -14.67 -24.39 23.95
N LYS A 18 -15.14 -23.49 24.81
CA LYS A 18 -16.56 -23.07 24.91
C LYS A 18 -16.98 -22.18 23.75
N ALA A 19 -16.86 -22.61 22.49
CA ALA A 19 -17.65 -22.05 21.42
C ALA A 19 -18.99 -22.73 21.41
N LYS A 20 -20.06 -22.03 21.84
CA LYS A 20 -21.40 -22.56 21.99
C LYS A 20 -21.99 -23.08 20.68
N ILE A 21 -21.60 -22.48 19.55
CA ILE A 21 -22.00 -22.82 18.20
C ILE A 21 -20.77 -22.72 17.29
N ASP A 22 -20.46 -23.82 16.57
CA ASP A 22 -19.35 -23.85 15.63
C ASP A 22 -19.90 -23.95 14.21
N PRO A 23 -19.80 -22.90 13.36
CA PRO A 23 -20.24 -22.94 11.99
C PRO A 23 -19.45 -23.95 11.15
N ILE A 24 -20.13 -24.88 10.55
CA ILE A 24 -19.57 -25.83 9.57
C ILE A 24 -19.42 -25.12 8.25
N VAL A 25 -20.45 -24.34 7.85
CA VAL A 25 -20.42 -23.40 6.74
C VAL A 25 -21.26 -22.19 7.08
N HIS A 26 -20.78 -21.03 6.69
CA HIS A 26 -21.48 -19.77 6.83
C HIS A 26 -21.18 -18.89 5.61
N TYR A 27 -22.20 -18.60 4.82
CA TYR A 27 -22.14 -17.71 3.66
C TYR A 27 -23.02 -16.50 3.94
N ASN A 28 -22.40 -15.33 3.89
CA ASN A 28 -23.11 -14.06 3.89
C ASN A 28 -22.94 -13.43 2.50
N PHE A 29 -24.03 -13.19 1.82
CA PHE A 29 -24.08 -12.64 0.47
C PHE A 29 -24.28 -11.13 0.46
N GLY A 30 -24.34 -10.51 1.60
CA GLY A 30 -24.30 -9.08 1.77
C GLY A 30 -22.90 -8.50 1.51
N ARG A 31 -22.79 -7.19 1.48
CA ARG A 31 -21.53 -6.49 1.23
C ARG A 31 -20.45 -6.69 2.28
N SER A 32 -20.85 -6.82 3.51
CA SER A 32 -19.95 -7.17 4.62
C SER A 32 -19.45 -8.62 4.56
N GLY A 33 -19.99 -9.43 3.65
CA GLY A 33 -19.67 -10.83 3.47
C GLY A 33 -18.81 -11.13 2.24
N ASN A 34 -19.27 -12.08 1.43
CA ASN A 34 -18.48 -12.68 0.35
C ASN A 34 -18.59 -11.99 -1.03
N VAL A 35 -19.48 -10.99 -1.17
CA VAL A 35 -19.76 -10.35 -2.46
C VAL A 35 -19.41 -8.87 -2.41
N THR A 36 -18.34 -8.50 -3.09
CA THR A 36 -17.85 -7.11 -3.19
C THR A 36 -18.06 -6.49 -4.57
N TYR A 37 -18.79 -7.14 -5.49
CA TYR A 37 -18.89 -6.70 -6.89
C TYR A 37 -20.32 -6.79 -7.43
N ALA A 38 -20.66 -5.94 -8.41
CA ALA A 38 -21.90 -6.01 -9.17
C ALA A 38 -22.04 -7.32 -10.00
N VAL A 39 -20.94 -8.00 -10.25
CA VAL A 39 -20.91 -9.32 -10.87
C VAL A 39 -20.67 -10.35 -9.79
N VAL A 40 -21.64 -11.22 -9.57
CA VAL A 40 -21.53 -12.30 -8.59
C VAL A 40 -20.43 -13.27 -9.03
N PRO A 41 -19.45 -13.58 -8.15
CA PRO A 41 -18.35 -14.47 -8.49
C PRO A 41 -18.85 -15.87 -8.87
N LYS A 42 -18.13 -16.55 -9.78
CA LYS A 42 -18.38 -17.96 -10.06
C LYS A 42 -18.07 -18.85 -8.85
N GLU A 43 -17.20 -18.41 -7.98
CA GLU A 43 -16.80 -19.10 -6.76
C GLU A 43 -17.00 -18.18 -5.55
N ILE A 44 -17.67 -18.69 -4.52
CA ILE A 44 -17.87 -17.98 -3.25
C ILE A 44 -17.25 -18.79 -2.11
N LYS A 45 -16.33 -18.16 -1.38
CA LYS A 45 -15.75 -18.75 -0.16
C LYS A 45 -16.68 -18.50 1.04
N PRO A 46 -16.76 -19.42 2.01
CA PRO A 46 -17.51 -19.16 3.22
C PRO A 46 -16.86 -18.07 4.08
N VAL A 47 -17.67 -17.31 4.80
CA VAL A 47 -17.20 -16.39 5.83
C VAL A 47 -16.54 -17.17 6.97
N LYS A 48 -17.05 -18.35 7.29
CA LYS A 48 -16.51 -19.30 8.27
C LYS A 48 -16.80 -20.74 7.86
N GLY A 49 -15.88 -21.64 8.15
CA GLY A 49 -15.97 -23.06 7.76
C GLY A 49 -15.26 -23.39 6.44
N ASN A 50 -15.48 -24.57 5.91
CA ASN A 50 -14.86 -25.09 4.70
C ASN A 50 -15.88 -25.22 3.57
N GLY A 51 -15.45 -25.07 2.34
CA GLY A 51 -16.22 -25.29 1.12
C GLY A 51 -16.39 -24.07 0.24
N ILE A 52 -16.01 -24.21 -1.00
CA ILE A 52 -16.17 -23.17 -2.03
C ILE A 52 -17.45 -23.50 -2.81
N LEU A 53 -18.39 -22.55 -2.83
CA LEU A 53 -19.59 -22.63 -3.68
C LEU A 53 -19.20 -22.32 -5.12
N ILE A 54 -19.60 -23.16 -6.06
CA ILE A 54 -19.42 -22.95 -7.49
C ILE A 54 -20.77 -22.62 -8.11
N ALA A 55 -20.83 -21.50 -8.85
CA ALA A 55 -22.07 -21.04 -9.48
C ALA A 55 -22.48 -21.96 -10.63
N THR A 56 -23.78 -22.25 -10.67
CA THR A 56 -24.51 -22.73 -11.83
C THR A 56 -25.37 -21.59 -12.36
N GLY A 57 -25.37 -21.32 -13.64
CA GLY A 57 -26.08 -20.16 -14.19
C GLY A 57 -25.35 -18.82 -14.00
N ARG A 58 -26.10 -17.73 -13.83
CA ARG A 58 -25.61 -16.36 -13.66
C ARG A 58 -26.42 -15.61 -12.60
N PRO A 59 -26.30 -15.98 -11.32
CA PRO A 59 -26.97 -15.24 -10.25
C PRO A 59 -26.53 -13.77 -10.22
N VAL A 60 -27.42 -12.89 -9.76
CA VAL A 60 -27.24 -11.43 -9.80
C VAL A 60 -27.31 -10.85 -8.40
N PHE A 61 -26.49 -9.85 -8.09
CA PHE A 61 -26.52 -9.15 -6.82
C PHE A 61 -27.58 -8.04 -6.81
N TYR A 62 -28.35 -7.94 -5.70
CA TYR A 62 -29.33 -6.90 -5.47
C TYR A 62 -29.06 -6.17 -4.15
N ALA A 63 -29.19 -4.84 -4.15
CA ALA A 63 -29.00 -4.00 -2.95
C ALA A 63 -30.27 -3.99 -2.07
N ASP A 64 -30.66 -5.15 -1.56
CA ASP A 64 -31.78 -5.32 -0.64
C ASP A 64 -31.45 -6.41 0.39
N ALA A 65 -31.71 -6.17 1.64
CA ALA A 65 -31.39 -7.10 2.72
C ALA A 65 -32.49 -7.12 3.78
N PRO A 66 -32.56 -8.18 4.64
CA PRO A 66 -33.58 -8.29 5.67
C PRO A 66 -33.48 -7.22 6.78
N GLY A 67 -34.63 -6.75 7.27
CA GLY A 67 -34.75 -5.76 8.37
C GLY A 67 -36.02 -4.93 8.27
N GLU A 68 -36.46 -4.26 9.37
CA GLU A 68 -37.68 -3.42 9.35
C GLU A 68 -37.58 -2.21 8.41
N LYS A 69 -36.36 -1.75 8.11
CA LYS A 69 -36.10 -0.68 7.13
C LYS A 69 -35.19 -1.14 5.96
N GLY A 70 -34.95 -2.45 5.84
CA GLY A 70 -33.91 -3.00 5.00
C GLY A 70 -32.53 -2.50 5.43
N LEU A 71 -31.51 -3.35 5.53
CA LEU A 71 -30.13 -2.91 5.64
C LEU A 71 -29.75 -2.30 4.29
N LYS A 72 -30.07 -1.04 4.03
CA LYS A 72 -29.82 -0.36 2.76
C LYS A 72 -28.33 -0.44 2.47
N GLY A 73 -27.99 -1.07 1.35
CA GLY A 73 -26.61 -1.24 0.92
C GLY A 73 -25.95 -2.58 1.25
N GLU A 74 -26.53 -3.46 2.05
CA GLU A 74 -25.97 -4.79 2.36
C GLU A 74 -26.15 -5.77 1.18
N GLY A 75 -27.32 -5.71 0.50
CA GLY A 75 -27.61 -6.52 -0.68
C GLY A 75 -27.76 -8.01 -0.43
N ALA A 76 -28.26 -8.70 -1.45
CA ALA A 76 -28.46 -10.15 -1.47
C ALA A 76 -28.24 -10.70 -2.87
N ILE A 77 -28.08 -12.02 -3.03
CA ILE A 77 -28.03 -12.63 -4.35
C ILE A 77 -29.45 -12.97 -4.81
N PHE A 78 -29.80 -12.53 -6.00
CA PHE A 78 -31.00 -12.88 -6.72
C PHE A 78 -30.78 -14.10 -7.60
N PHE A 79 -31.72 -15.03 -7.56
CA PHE A 79 -31.78 -16.23 -8.36
C PHE A 79 -32.99 -16.19 -9.29
N ASN A 80 -32.77 -16.47 -10.57
CA ASN A 80 -33.77 -16.29 -11.64
C ASN A 80 -34.86 -17.37 -11.71
N GLY A 81 -34.75 -18.44 -10.94
CA GLY A 81 -35.69 -19.56 -10.91
C GLY A 81 -35.62 -20.48 -12.16
N LYS A 82 -34.56 -20.42 -12.97
CA LYS A 82 -34.37 -21.21 -14.16
C LYS A 82 -33.12 -22.08 -14.07
N ASP A 83 -31.97 -21.48 -13.88
CA ASP A 83 -30.66 -22.13 -13.94
C ASP A 83 -29.65 -21.61 -12.92
N ASP A 84 -30.02 -20.55 -12.17
CA ASP A 84 -29.12 -19.93 -11.18
C ASP A 84 -29.05 -20.74 -9.88
N GLY A 85 -27.86 -21.00 -9.42
CA GLY A 85 -27.61 -21.69 -8.15
C GLY A 85 -26.12 -21.75 -7.80
N TYR A 86 -25.84 -22.31 -6.64
CA TYR A 86 -24.50 -22.62 -6.17
C TYR A 86 -24.43 -24.04 -5.64
N GLN A 87 -23.34 -24.71 -5.89
CA GLN A 87 -23.08 -26.06 -5.39
C GLN A 87 -21.66 -26.16 -4.86
N ILE A 88 -21.47 -27.01 -3.83
CA ILE A 88 -20.14 -27.39 -3.38
C ILE A 88 -19.79 -28.73 -4.03
N PRO A 89 -18.72 -28.77 -4.84
CA PRO A 89 -18.36 -30.00 -5.57
C PRO A 89 -17.70 -31.06 -4.68
N GLN A 90 -17.35 -30.76 -3.44
CA GLN A 90 -16.69 -31.66 -2.50
C GLN A 90 -17.59 -31.96 -1.32
N SER A 91 -17.58 -33.21 -0.83
CA SER A 91 -18.32 -33.60 0.35
C SER A 91 -17.67 -33.06 1.62
N PHE A 92 -18.49 -32.47 2.51
CA PHE A 92 -18.11 -32.20 3.91
C PHE A 92 -18.35 -33.48 4.74
N GLY A 93 -17.60 -33.64 5.83
CA GLY A 93 -17.68 -34.76 6.72
C GLY A 93 -19.09 -34.98 7.35
N ASN A 94 -19.22 -35.96 8.24
CA ASN A 94 -20.49 -36.38 8.83
C ASN A 94 -21.19 -35.24 9.59
N ALA A 95 -22.52 -35.24 9.51
CA ALA A 95 -23.38 -34.30 10.27
C ALA A 95 -23.19 -34.44 11.77
N ALA A 96 -23.21 -33.30 12.48
CA ALA A 96 -23.24 -33.27 13.93
C ALA A 96 -24.62 -33.79 14.46
N ALA A 97 -24.60 -34.46 15.60
CA ALA A 97 -25.85 -34.93 16.26
C ALA A 97 -26.75 -33.76 16.66
N ASN A 98 -26.17 -32.59 16.98
CA ASN A 98 -26.83 -31.33 17.24
C ASN A 98 -26.43 -30.30 16.20
N MET A 99 -27.38 -29.76 15.45
CA MET A 99 -27.12 -28.82 14.37
C MET A 99 -28.24 -27.79 14.19
N VAL A 100 -27.87 -26.65 13.68
CA VAL A 100 -28.77 -25.63 13.16
C VAL A 100 -28.45 -25.36 11.69
N MET A 101 -29.47 -25.24 10.85
CA MET A 101 -29.37 -24.72 9.49
C MET A 101 -30.36 -23.58 9.36
N GLU A 102 -29.91 -22.43 8.85
CA GLU A 102 -30.76 -21.25 8.74
C GLU A 102 -30.44 -20.44 7.49
N VAL A 103 -31.44 -19.71 7.01
CA VAL A 103 -31.38 -18.91 5.81
C VAL A 103 -32.29 -17.69 5.91
N TRP A 104 -31.79 -16.55 5.46
CA TRP A 104 -32.60 -15.38 5.12
C TRP A 104 -32.98 -15.42 3.65
N VAL A 105 -34.28 -15.46 3.34
CA VAL A 105 -34.82 -15.66 2.00
C VAL A 105 -36.00 -14.72 1.73
N LYS A 106 -36.11 -14.26 0.47
CA LYS A 106 -37.26 -13.49 -0.02
C LYS A 106 -37.74 -14.07 -1.34
N SER A 107 -39.00 -14.51 -1.38
CA SER A 107 -39.62 -15.01 -2.62
C SER A 107 -40.05 -13.86 -3.51
N ARG A 108 -39.74 -13.93 -4.80
CA ARG A 108 -40.25 -12.98 -5.80
C ARG A 108 -41.45 -13.52 -6.59
N GLY A 109 -41.86 -14.73 -6.35
CA GLY A 109 -43.03 -15.34 -6.96
C GLY A 109 -43.73 -16.34 -6.06
N THR A 110 -45.04 -16.16 -5.86
CA THR A 110 -45.89 -17.11 -5.18
C THR A 110 -47.00 -17.55 -6.16
N ASP A 111 -46.92 -18.76 -6.67
CA ASP A 111 -47.92 -19.38 -7.53
C ASP A 111 -48.61 -20.55 -6.82
N ASP A 112 -49.61 -21.14 -7.40
CA ASP A 112 -50.29 -22.32 -6.85
C ASP A 112 -49.64 -23.64 -7.31
N SER A 113 -48.40 -23.61 -7.82
CA SER A 113 -47.63 -24.74 -8.32
C SER A 113 -47.27 -25.70 -7.19
N LYS A 114 -47.42 -26.98 -7.47
CA LYS A 114 -46.94 -28.07 -6.59
C LYS A 114 -45.43 -28.34 -6.78
N THR A 115 -44.76 -27.65 -7.68
CA THR A 115 -43.33 -27.82 -7.94
C THR A 115 -42.51 -27.29 -6.77
N LEU A 116 -41.56 -28.08 -6.33
CA LEU A 116 -40.59 -27.65 -5.31
C LEU A 116 -39.61 -26.69 -5.92
N LYS A 117 -39.28 -25.63 -5.18
CA LYS A 117 -38.21 -24.64 -5.51
C LYS A 117 -37.22 -24.64 -4.38
N THR A 118 -36.05 -25.17 -4.60
CA THR A 118 -35.01 -25.36 -3.56
C THR A 118 -34.37 -24.02 -3.16
N ILE A 119 -34.36 -23.73 -1.88
CA ILE A 119 -33.68 -22.54 -1.31
C ILE A 119 -32.27 -22.91 -0.87
N VAL A 120 -32.16 -23.88 0.04
CA VAL A 120 -30.89 -24.42 0.54
C VAL A 120 -31.07 -25.91 0.77
N ALA A 121 -30.16 -26.72 0.28
CA ALA A 121 -30.16 -28.16 0.49
C ALA A 121 -28.82 -28.61 1.11
N ASN A 122 -28.94 -29.51 2.05
CA ASN A 122 -27.89 -30.26 2.70
C ASN A 122 -28.20 -31.76 2.48
N GLY A 123 -27.70 -32.29 1.39
CA GLY A 123 -28.03 -33.63 0.93
C GLY A 123 -28.91 -33.63 -0.33
N ASN A 124 -29.42 -34.81 -0.70
CA ASN A 124 -30.36 -35.00 -1.82
C ASN A 124 -31.80 -35.15 -1.34
N ARG A 125 -32.77 -35.25 -2.27
CA ARG A 125 -34.20 -35.40 -1.95
C ARG A 125 -34.57 -36.63 -1.13
N LYS A 126 -33.69 -37.60 -0.99
CA LYS A 126 -33.93 -38.84 -0.24
C LYS A 126 -33.23 -38.81 1.13
N GLU A 127 -32.17 -38.02 1.27
CA GLU A 127 -31.31 -37.98 2.45
C GLU A 127 -30.91 -36.53 2.73
N GLY A 128 -31.00 -36.10 3.99
CA GLY A 128 -30.65 -34.74 4.40
C GLY A 128 -31.86 -33.81 4.53
N TYR A 129 -31.60 -32.53 4.51
CA TYR A 129 -32.56 -31.46 4.74
C TYR A 129 -32.57 -30.46 3.59
N THR A 130 -33.76 -30.07 3.14
CA THR A 130 -33.92 -29.07 2.09
C THR A 130 -34.99 -28.06 2.51
N PHE A 131 -34.60 -26.76 2.66
CA PHE A 131 -35.56 -25.68 2.65
C PHE A 131 -36.01 -25.43 1.22
N ALA A 132 -37.32 -25.39 1.01
CA ALA A 132 -37.91 -25.14 -0.30
C ALA A 132 -39.15 -24.25 -0.19
N GLN A 133 -39.54 -23.67 -1.32
CA GLN A 133 -40.84 -23.09 -1.54
C GLN A 133 -41.69 -24.05 -2.37
N GLN A 134 -42.93 -24.27 -1.95
CA GLN A 134 -43.93 -25.01 -2.73
C GLN A 134 -45.20 -24.14 -2.79
N GLY A 135 -45.46 -23.54 -3.94
CA GLY A 135 -46.52 -22.57 -4.10
C GLY A 135 -46.42 -21.40 -3.12
N LYS A 136 -47.43 -21.23 -2.27
CA LYS A 136 -47.47 -20.17 -1.26
C LYS A 136 -46.89 -20.55 0.09
N GLN A 137 -46.15 -21.67 0.17
CA GLN A 137 -45.67 -22.20 1.44
C GLN A 137 -44.15 -22.34 1.48
N TRP A 138 -43.56 -21.99 2.63
CA TRP A 138 -42.23 -22.41 3.03
C TRP A 138 -42.29 -23.80 3.62
N ILE A 139 -41.48 -24.72 3.16
CA ILE A 139 -41.46 -26.09 3.62
C ILE A 139 -40.03 -26.56 3.92
N LEU A 140 -39.94 -27.55 4.82
CA LEU A 140 -38.73 -28.34 5.00
C LEU A 140 -39.00 -29.74 4.42
N VAL A 141 -38.13 -30.20 3.53
CA VAL A 141 -38.07 -31.61 3.15
C VAL A 141 -36.99 -32.28 3.97
N ALA A 142 -37.38 -33.29 4.76
CA ALA A 142 -36.51 -34.07 5.64
C ALA A 142 -36.60 -35.56 5.20
N GLY A 143 -35.63 -36.00 4.42
CA GLY A 143 -35.70 -37.31 3.80
C GLY A 143 -36.98 -37.49 2.93
N LYS A 144 -37.85 -38.45 3.29
CA LYS A 144 -39.11 -38.67 2.55
C LYS A 144 -40.28 -37.82 3.09
N GLY A 145 -40.07 -37.07 4.17
CA GLY A 145 -41.10 -36.28 4.83
C GLY A 145 -41.08 -34.82 4.44
N THR A 146 -42.24 -34.16 4.44
CA THR A 146 -42.37 -32.70 4.21
C THR A 146 -43.02 -32.07 5.40
N VAL A 147 -42.47 -30.97 5.88
CA VAL A 147 -42.95 -30.18 7.02
C VAL A 147 -43.27 -28.77 6.55
N ILE A 148 -44.48 -28.30 6.77
CA ILE A 148 -44.85 -26.91 6.46
C ILE A 148 -44.29 -26.01 7.56
N ILE A 149 -43.53 -24.96 7.14
CA ILE A 149 -42.95 -23.99 8.05
C ILE A 149 -43.88 -22.79 8.21
N GLY A 150 -44.45 -22.31 7.10
CA GLY A 150 -45.37 -21.17 7.09
C GLY A 150 -45.66 -20.66 5.68
N ASN A 151 -46.37 -19.54 5.60
CA ASN A 151 -46.70 -18.93 4.31
C ASN A 151 -45.52 -18.14 3.72
N ALA A 152 -45.23 -18.35 2.44
CA ALA A 152 -44.31 -17.50 1.66
C ALA A 152 -45.07 -16.28 1.16
N VAL A 153 -44.68 -15.10 1.64
CA VAL A 153 -45.23 -13.82 1.18
C VAL A 153 -44.27 -13.22 0.15
N LYS A 154 -44.83 -12.88 -1.00
CA LYS A 154 -44.05 -12.27 -2.09
C LYS A 154 -43.36 -10.97 -1.60
N ASP A 155 -42.10 -10.79 -2.00
CA ASP A 155 -41.28 -9.62 -1.75
C ASP A 155 -41.05 -9.29 -0.23
N GLN A 156 -41.28 -10.30 0.64
CA GLN A 156 -41.03 -10.15 2.09
C GLN A 156 -39.85 -11.02 2.52
N TRP A 157 -38.88 -10.44 3.20
CA TRP A 157 -37.80 -11.17 3.85
C TRP A 157 -38.32 -12.09 4.96
N THR A 158 -37.87 -13.32 4.94
CA THR A 158 -38.27 -14.34 5.93
C THR A 158 -37.01 -15.08 6.38
N HIS A 159 -36.85 -15.20 7.69
CA HIS A 159 -35.83 -16.10 8.26
C HIS A 159 -36.45 -17.49 8.46
N LEU A 160 -35.82 -18.49 7.90
CA LEU A 160 -36.17 -19.89 8.09
C LEU A 160 -35.01 -20.59 8.81
N ALA A 161 -35.33 -21.40 9.81
CA ALA A 161 -34.33 -22.21 10.49
C ALA A 161 -34.86 -23.62 10.81
N LEU A 162 -33.96 -24.59 10.82
CA LEU A 162 -34.19 -25.89 11.47
C LEU A 162 -33.14 -26.06 12.58
N VAL A 163 -33.58 -26.68 13.66
CA VAL A 163 -32.71 -27.07 14.77
C VAL A 163 -32.94 -28.56 15.01
N VAL A 164 -31.84 -29.31 15.03
CA VAL A 164 -31.83 -30.73 15.49
C VAL A 164 -31.04 -30.78 16.78
N GLU A 165 -31.66 -31.21 17.83
CA GLU A 165 -31.10 -31.29 19.19
C GLU A 165 -31.54 -32.57 19.86
N GLU A 166 -30.59 -33.36 20.35
CA GLU A 166 -30.87 -34.63 21.07
C GLU A 166 -31.86 -35.55 20.36
N GLY A 167 -31.73 -35.68 19.04
CA GLY A 167 -32.61 -36.54 18.22
C GLY A 167 -34.03 -35.99 18.00
N LYS A 168 -34.28 -34.71 18.31
CA LYS A 168 -35.56 -34.01 18.05
C LYS A 168 -35.32 -32.89 17.04
N GLY A 169 -36.21 -32.79 16.06
CA GLY A 169 -36.17 -31.74 15.03
C GLY A 169 -37.25 -30.68 15.25
N SER A 170 -36.91 -29.41 15.00
CA SER A 170 -37.86 -28.30 14.99
C SER A 170 -37.57 -27.34 13.87
N VAL A 171 -38.64 -26.76 13.29
CA VAL A 171 -38.54 -25.70 12.28
C VAL A 171 -39.06 -24.39 12.82
N TRP A 172 -38.46 -23.31 12.38
CA TRP A 172 -38.70 -21.97 12.88
C TRP A 172 -38.86 -20.97 11.74
N MET A 173 -39.72 -19.98 11.91
CA MET A 173 -39.94 -18.89 11.00
C MET A 173 -39.89 -17.56 11.78
N ASN A 174 -38.99 -16.67 11.39
CA ASN A 174 -38.79 -15.36 12.04
C ASN A 174 -38.63 -15.49 13.57
N GLY A 175 -37.84 -16.46 14.04
CA GLY A 175 -37.57 -16.72 15.46
C GLY A 175 -38.67 -17.40 16.23
N LYS A 176 -39.79 -17.78 15.60
CA LYS A 176 -40.90 -18.50 16.23
C LYS A 176 -40.95 -19.97 15.76
N LYS A 177 -41.04 -20.90 16.68
CA LYS A 177 -41.18 -22.31 16.37
C LYS A 177 -42.49 -22.55 15.62
N SER A 178 -42.40 -23.16 14.43
CA SER A 178 -43.55 -23.45 13.57
C SER A 178 -44.04 -24.89 13.71
N ALA A 179 -43.11 -25.87 13.73
CA ALA A 179 -43.45 -27.30 13.84
C ALA A 179 -42.28 -28.11 14.42
N SER A 180 -42.53 -29.37 14.73
CA SER A 180 -41.51 -30.38 15.06
C SER A 180 -41.52 -31.49 14.03
N PHE A 181 -40.39 -32.19 13.84
CA PHE A 181 -40.25 -33.31 12.90
C PHE A 181 -39.26 -34.33 13.46
N ASN A 182 -39.28 -35.52 12.89
CA ASN A 182 -38.31 -36.56 13.20
C ASN A 182 -37.07 -36.35 12.38
N PRO A 183 -35.89 -36.11 12.99
CA PRO A 183 -34.64 -35.90 12.25
C PRO A 183 -34.29 -37.13 11.40
N VAL A 184 -33.65 -36.85 10.24
CA VAL A 184 -33.05 -37.84 9.37
C VAL A 184 -31.55 -37.76 9.47
N GLN A 185 -30.87 -38.83 9.11
CA GLN A 185 -29.40 -38.78 9.00
C GLN A 185 -29.02 -37.81 7.89
N SER A 186 -28.29 -36.79 8.20
CA SER A 186 -27.87 -35.80 7.24
C SER A 186 -26.37 -35.95 6.97
N PHE A 187 -26.05 -36.00 5.69
CA PHE A 187 -24.66 -35.95 5.21
C PHE A 187 -24.42 -34.58 4.57
N PHE A 188 -23.29 -33.95 4.88
CA PHE A 188 -22.89 -32.69 4.24
C PHE A 188 -22.30 -32.90 2.82
N ALA A 189 -22.47 -34.08 2.25
CA ALA A 189 -22.24 -34.32 0.83
C ALA A 189 -23.29 -33.54 0.02
N ASN A 190 -22.90 -32.67 -0.87
CA ASN A 190 -23.78 -31.95 -1.79
C ASN A 190 -24.59 -30.79 -1.13
N PHE A 191 -23.91 -29.87 -0.48
CA PHE A 191 -24.54 -28.62 -0.07
C PHE A 191 -24.79 -27.72 -1.30
N SER A 192 -26.00 -27.19 -1.43
CA SER A 192 -26.39 -26.35 -2.55
C SER A 192 -27.34 -25.23 -2.14
N ILE A 193 -27.35 -24.16 -2.91
CA ILE A 193 -28.14 -22.94 -2.71
C ILE A 193 -28.88 -22.62 -3.99
N SER A 194 -30.16 -22.36 -3.91
CA SER A 194 -31.11 -22.10 -4.99
C SER A 194 -31.36 -23.27 -5.98
N VAL A 195 -30.61 -24.34 -5.91
CA VAL A 195 -30.81 -25.58 -6.67
C VAL A 195 -30.64 -26.78 -5.76
N ASP A 196 -31.20 -27.94 -6.12
CA ASP A 196 -30.92 -29.16 -5.38
C ASP A 196 -29.51 -29.72 -5.73
N ALA A 197 -29.16 -30.84 -5.10
CA ALA A 197 -27.86 -31.47 -5.29
C ALA A 197 -27.59 -31.89 -6.77
N ASP A 198 -28.65 -32.10 -7.55
CA ASP A 198 -28.56 -32.44 -8.97
C ASP A 198 -28.65 -31.22 -9.90
N GLY A 199 -28.66 -30.00 -9.35
CA GLY A 199 -28.80 -28.76 -10.10
C GLY A 199 -30.21 -28.45 -10.59
N LYS A 200 -31.24 -29.07 -9.93
CA LYS A 200 -32.65 -28.95 -10.32
C LYS A 200 -33.46 -28.10 -9.36
N ASP A 201 -34.71 -27.81 -9.76
CA ASP A 201 -35.69 -27.08 -8.95
C ASP A 201 -35.23 -25.70 -8.47
N PRO A 202 -34.75 -24.82 -9.34
CA PRO A 202 -34.18 -23.54 -8.96
C PRO A 202 -35.23 -22.64 -8.31
N PHE A 203 -34.77 -21.90 -7.27
CA PHE A 203 -35.55 -20.91 -6.54
C PHE A 203 -35.68 -19.62 -7.32
N PHE A 204 -36.81 -18.94 -7.21
CA PHE A 204 -37.03 -17.61 -7.74
C PHE A 204 -37.14 -16.57 -6.62
N GLY A 205 -36.05 -15.87 -6.32
CA GLY A 205 -36.03 -14.93 -5.23
C GLY A 205 -34.61 -14.54 -4.77
N ASP A 206 -34.51 -13.88 -3.65
CA ASP A 206 -33.28 -13.39 -3.09
C ASP A 206 -32.88 -14.21 -1.86
N ILE A 207 -31.57 -14.44 -1.69
CA ILE A 207 -30.97 -15.08 -0.52
C ILE A 207 -29.88 -14.15 0.02
N TYR A 208 -29.93 -13.82 1.33
CA TYR A 208 -28.99 -12.91 1.98
C TYR A 208 -27.91 -13.64 2.75
N GLU A 209 -28.30 -14.60 3.56
CA GLU A 209 -27.38 -15.29 4.44
C GLU A 209 -27.77 -16.74 4.64
N VAL A 210 -26.79 -17.63 4.67
CA VAL A 210 -26.98 -19.07 4.90
C VAL A 210 -25.94 -19.54 5.91
N ARG A 211 -26.38 -20.18 7.00
CA ARG A 211 -25.51 -20.78 7.99
C ARG A 211 -25.91 -22.20 8.30
N CYS A 212 -24.93 -23.10 8.38
CA CYS A 212 -25.06 -24.42 8.95
C CYS A 212 -24.01 -24.60 10.04
N SER A 213 -24.43 -24.92 11.27
CA SER A 213 -23.54 -24.96 12.44
C SER A 213 -23.82 -26.20 13.27
N ALA A 214 -22.77 -26.76 13.89
CA ALA A 214 -22.90 -27.72 14.98
C ALA A 214 -22.90 -26.97 16.32
N PHE A 215 -23.51 -27.55 17.34
CA PHE A 215 -23.42 -27.04 18.71
C PHE A 215 -23.27 -28.16 19.73
N GLY A 216 -22.66 -27.82 20.88
CA GLY A 216 -22.36 -28.76 21.96
C GLY A 216 -23.51 -29.04 22.90
N THR A 217 -23.26 -29.84 23.95
CA THR A 217 -24.21 -30.26 24.96
C THR A 217 -24.84 -29.15 25.83
N GLY A 218 -24.43 -27.90 25.64
CA GLY A 218 -25.02 -26.72 26.31
C GLY A 218 -26.37 -26.26 25.74
N GLY A 219 -26.85 -26.93 24.68
CA GLY A 219 -28.13 -26.70 24.02
C GLY A 219 -28.13 -25.47 23.10
N PHE A 220 -29.11 -25.35 22.24
CA PHE A 220 -29.38 -24.22 21.35
C PHE A 220 -30.38 -23.27 22.03
N ASN A 221 -30.04 -22.00 22.11
CA ASN A 221 -30.92 -20.97 22.63
C ASN A 221 -31.49 -20.13 21.48
N PRO A 222 -32.77 -20.33 21.09
CA PRO A 222 -33.39 -19.61 19.97
C PRO A 222 -33.37 -18.08 20.12
N ASP A 223 -33.37 -17.56 21.36
CA ASP A 223 -33.40 -16.12 21.61
C ASP A 223 -32.07 -15.42 21.41
N THR A 224 -30.96 -16.17 21.40
CA THR A 224 -29.61 -15.59 21.31
C THR A 224 -28.76 -16.17 20.19
N ASP A 225 -29.09 -17.35 19.67
CA ASP A 225 -28.21 -18.14 18.83
C ASP A 225 -28.62 -18.14 17.34
N PHE A 226 -29.85 -17.68 17.00
CA PHE A 226 -30.25 -17.42 15.61
C PHE A 226 -29.61 -16.13 15.04
N LEU A 227 -29.49 -16.09 13.72
CA LEU A 227 -29.06 -14.89 12.97
C LEU A 227 -30.14 -13.77 12.93
N ILE A 228 -30.98 -13.65 13.96
CA ILE A 228 -32.17 -12.77 13.97
C ILE A 228 -32.11 -11.71 15.08
N ASP A 229 -31.11 -11.12 15.53
CA ASP A 229 -31.30 -10.13 16.62
C ASP A 229 -31.20 -8.66 16.11
N TYR A 230 -32.37 -8.13 15.72
CA TYR A 230 -32.53 -6.71 15.33
C TYR A 230 -33.27 -5.83 16.37
N LYS A 231 -33.83 -6.39 17.44
CA LYS A 231 -34.77 -5.65 18.29
C LYS A 231 -34.27 -5.09 19.63
N LYS A 232 -33.10 -5.49 20.11
CA LYS A 232 -32.64 -5.15 21.47
C LYS A 232 -31.87 -3.83 21.65
N LYS A 233 -31.69 -3.05 20.60
CA LYS A 233 -30.63 -2.04 20.48
C LYS A 233 -30.92 -0.61 20.93
N LYS A 234 -32.12 -0.16 20.93
CA LYS A 234 -32.39 1.29 21.09
C LYS A 234 -32.17 1.90 22.48
N THR A 235 -32.11 1.11 23.55
CA THR A 235 -32.01 1.61 24.94
C THR A 235 -30.59 1.80 25.45
N ASP A 236 -29.64 0.99 25.03
CA ASP A 236 -28.24 1.09 25.47
C ASP A 236 -27.43 2.15 24.73
N ASP A 237 -27.77 2.42 23.48
CA ASP A 237 -27.03 3.38 22.64
C ASP A 237 -27.19 4.84 23.09
N ARG A 238 -28.36 5.23 23.62
CA ARG A 238 -28.56 6.59 24.18
C ARG A 238 -27.69 6.88 25.40
N LYS A 239 -27.47 5.90 26.25
CA LYS A 239 -26.59 6.04 27.43
C LYS A 239 -25.11 6.18 26.98
N ARG A 240 -24.72 5.42 25.95
CA ARG A 240 -23.37 5.50 25.35
C ARG A 240 -23.13 6.80 24.61
N LEU A 241 -24.12 7.36 23.91
CA LEU A 241 -24.02 8.67 23.25
C LEU A 241 -23.76 9.80 24.26
N THR A 242 -24.39 9.73 25.47
CA THR A 242 -24.14 10.68 26.56
C THR A 242 -22.73 10.54 27.13
N GLU A 243 -22.22 9.32 27.26
CA GLU A 243 -20.86 9.03 27.70
C GLU A 243 -19.82 9.44 26.64
N ARG A 244 -20.10 9.24 25.33
CA ARG A 244 -19.27 9.72 24.21
C ARG A 244 -19.18 11.25 24.16
N GLY A 245 -20.28 11.95 24.38
CA GLY A 245 -20.27 13.42 24.44
C GLY A 245 -19.32 13.96 25.50
N ASN A 246 -19.04 13.20 26.54
CA ASN A 246 -18.07 13.54 27.59
C ASN A 246 -16.62 13.19 27.18
N LEU A 247 -16.40 12.10 26.41
CA LEU A 247 -15.07 11.69 25.92
C LEU A 247 -14.54 12.61 24.81
N ILE A 248 -15.43 13.13 23.96
CA ILE A 248 -15.06 14.06 22.88
C ILE A 248 -14.91 15.50 23.41
N LYS A 249 -15.46 15.85 24.59
CA LYS A 249 -15.30 17.16 25.23
C LYS A 249 -13.84 17.51 25.51
N ASN A 250 -12.97 16.55 25.66
CA ASN A 250 -11.56 16.71 25.99
C ASN A 250 -10.66 16.35 24.78
N ILE A 251 -10.81 17.06 23.65
CA ILE A 251 -9.73 17.11 22.68
C ILE A 251 -8.61 17.92 23.31
N GLU A 252 -7.67 17.24 23.97
CA GLU A 252 -6.55 17.90 24.64
C GLU A 252 -5.56 18.38 23.58
N SER A 253 -5.25 19.67 23.65
CA SER A 253 -4.16 20.25 22.87
C SER A 253 -2.82 19.82 23.47
N PRO A 254 -1.83 19.40 22.67
CA PRO A 254 -0.48 19.23 23.19
C PRO A 254 0.04 20.55 23.75
N ALA A 255 0.92 20.48 24.75
CA ALA A 255 1.37 21.61 25.60
C ALA A 255 2.05 22.78 24.86
N GLU A 256 2.35 22.65 23.58
CA GLU A 256 3.01 23.66 22.76
C GLU A 256 2.12 24.11 21.58
N GLY A 257 1.37 25.19 21.80
CA GLY A 257 0.65 25.93 20.76
C GLY A 257 -0.81 25.53 20.59
N LYS A 258 -1.68 26.50 20.41
CA LYS A 258 -3.12 26.33 20.19
C LYS A 258 -3.36 25.68 18.81
N MET A 259 -3.42 24.36 18.77
CA MET A 259 -3.73 23.61 17.56
C MET A 259 -5.24 23.52 17.27
N ILE A 260 -6.08 23.88 18.23
CA ILE A 260 -7.54 23.81 18.12
C ILE A 260 -8.09 25.21 17.95
N VAL A 261 -8.88 25.43 16.91
CA VAL A 261 -9.59 26.69 16.63
C VAL A 261 -11.09 26.41 16.61
N SER A 262 -11.90 27.32 17.21
CA SER A 262 -13.33 27.09 17.44
C SER A 262 -14.24 27.28 16.23
N GLU A 263 -13.72 27.70 15.08
CA GLU A 263 -14.51 27.96 13.87
C GLU A 263 -13.85 27.33 12.66
N LEU A 264 -14.66 26.80 11.71
CA LEU A 264 -14.15 26.35 10.42
C LEU A 264 -13.65 27.55 9.63
N PRO A 265 -12.48 27.46 8.99
CA PRO A 265 -11.90 28.59 8.27
C PRO A 265 -12.69 28.88 6.99
N ASP A 266 -12.81 30.17 6.65
CA ASP A 266 -13.17 30.54 5.29
C ASP A 266 -12.04 30.16 4.33
N THR A 267 -12.39 29.68 3.14
CA THR A 267 -11.42 29.38 2.08
C THR A 267 -10.70 30.68 1.67
N LYS A 268 -9.38 30.71 1.83
CA LYS A 268 -8.52 31.80 1.34
C LYS A 268 -7.78 31.35 0.10
N GLN A 269 -7.55 32.28 -0.82
CA GLN A 269 -6.68 32.03 -1.96
C GLN A 269 -5.28 31.63 -1.49
N VAL A 270 -4.83 30.46 -1.87
CA VAL A 270 -3.54 29.91 -1.48
C VAL A 270 -2.47 30.31 -2.51
N ASN A 271 -1.30 30.74 -2.05
CA ASN A 271 -0.15 30.90 -2.92
C ASN A 271 0.25 29.56 -3.53
N ASP A 272 0.80 29.58 -4.74
CA ASP A 272 1.33 28.36 -5.34
C ASP A 272 2.47 27.77 -4.49
N TRP A 273 2.14 26.68 -3.81
CA TRP A 273 3.03 26.02 -2.86
C TRP A 273 4.30 25.42 -3.47
N LEU A 274 4.35 25.30 -4.81
CA LEU A 274 5.55 24.85 -5.52
C LEU A 274 6.59 25.93 -5.72
N ILE A 275 6.20 27.22 -5.65
CA ILE A 275 7.11 28.35 -5.88
C ILE A 275 7.16 29.36 -4.73
N ALA A 276 6.23 29.29 -3.79
CA ALA A 276 6.16 30.15 -2.62
C ALA A 276 5.97 29.33 -1.33
N PRO A 277 6.56 29.76 -0.19
CA PRO A 277 6.35 29.06 1.07
C PRO A 277 4.90 29.20 1.54
N VAL A 278 4.30 28.11 1.98
CA VAL A 278 3.02 28.10 2.67
C VAL A 278 3.28 27.95 4.16
N ASN A 279 3.08 29.04 4.89
CA ASN A 279 3.40 29.13 6.32
C ASN A 279 2.21 28.80 7.23
N GLU A 280 1.04 28.46 6.65
CA GLU A 280 -0.13 28.06 7.45
C GLU A 280 0.20 26.77 8.22
N PRO A 281 0.11 26.81 9.56
CA PRO A 281 0.33 25.61 10.36
C PRO A 281 -0.81 24.63 10.17
N ALA A 282 -0.51 23.34 10.29
CA ALA A 282 -1.53 22.31 10.36
C ALA A 282 -2.35 22.47 11.66
N ARG A 283 -3.68 22.52 11.56
CA ARG A 283 -4.60 22.76 12.67
C ARG A 283 -5.79 21.82 12.62
N LEU A 284 -6.42 21.63 13.79
CA LEU A 284 -7.72 21.02 13.96
C LEU A 284 -8.76 22.11 14.24
N PHE A 285 -9.73 22.24 13.34
CA PHE A 285 -10.88 23.13 13.54
C PHE A 285 -12.07 22.29 14.04
N VAL A 286 -12.85 22.83 14.98
CA VAL A 286 -13.92 22.13 15.66
C VAL A 286 -15.22 22.95 15.59
N LYS A 287 -16.31 22.32 15.11
CA LYS A 287 -17.65 22.89 15.15
C LYS A 287 -18.45 22.18 16.25
N LYS A 288 -19.11 22.95 17.10
CA LYS A 288 -19.98 22.45 18.16
C LYS A 288 -21.43 22.61 17.76
N SER A 289 -22.26 21.65 18.15
CA SER A 289 -23.71 21.74 18.05
C SER A 289 -24.28 22.63 19.17
N THR A 290 -25.58 22.91 19.12
CA THR A 290 -26.29 23.78 20.07
C THR A 290 -26.26 23.26 21.52
N ASP A 291 -26.05 21.98 21.73
CA ASP A 291 -25.87 21.33 23.04
C ASP A 291 -24.43 21.41 23.57
N GLY A 292 -23.51 22.06 22.82
CA GLY A 292 -22.12 22.25 23.16
C GLY A 292 -21.23 21.04 22.90
N LEU A 293 -21.75 19.96 22.29
CA LEU A 293 -20.95 18.79 21.87
C LEU A 293 -20.25 19.06 20.54
N THR A 294 -19.08 18.45 20.34
CA THR A 294 -18.43 18.48 19.04
C THR A 294 -19.24 17.68 18.04
N SER A 295 -19.73 18.33 17.00
CA SER A 295 -20.50 17.70 15.91
C SER A 295 -19.68 17.49 14.65
N MET A 296 -18.56 18.22 14.51
CA MET A 296 -17.71 18.16 13.34
C MET A 296 -16.30 18.62 13.70
N PHE A 297 -15.29 18.05 13.07
CA PHE A 297 -13.95 18.61 13.07
C PHE A 297 -13.29 18.50 11.69
N GLN A 298 -12.30 19.35 11.45
CA GLN A 298 -11.57 19.41 10.20
C GLN A 298 -10.07 19.51 10.45
N LEU A 299 -9.29 18.61 9.84
CA LEU A 299 -7.83 18.79 9.66
C LEU A 299 -7.62 19.74 8.49
N ASN A 300 -6.76 20.74 8.68
CA ASN A 300 -6.50 21.76 7.65
C ASN A 300 -5.10 22.34 7.83
N ASN A 301 -4.34 22.47 6.73
CA ASN A 301 -3.00 23.07 6.68
C ASN A 301 -2.89 24.22 5.66
N GLY A 302 -4.02 24.71 5.15
CA GLY A 302 -4.08 25.73 4.10
C GLY A 302 -3.95 25.17 2.68
N LEU A 303 -3.59 23.90 2.46
CA LEU A 303 -3.47 23.25 1.16
C LEU A 303 -4.45 22.10 0.98
N VAL A 304 -4.72 21.37 2.03
CA VAL A 304 -5.65 20.25 2.06
C VAL A 304 -6.50 20.32 3.31
N SER A 305 -7.76 19.90 3.21
CA SER A 305 -8.61 19.71 4.37
C SER A 305 -9.37 18.38 4.30
N ARG A 306 -9.51 17.72 5.46
CA ARG A 306 -10.34 16.52 5.63
C ARG A 306 -11.32 16.75 6.78
N THR A 307 -12.61 16.64 6.50
CA THR A 307 -13.69 16.99 7.42
C THR A 307 -14.44 15.77 7.88
N PHE A 308 -14.70 15.69 9.19
CA PHE A 308 -15.38 14.56 9.82
C PHE A 308 -16.63 15.06 10.53
N TYR A 309 -17.72 14.34 10.33
CA TYR A 309 -18.98 14.53 11.04
C TYR A 309 -19.14 13.46 12.12
N ILE A 310 -19.59 13.87 13.30
CA ILE A 310 -19.78 13.01 14.48
C ILE A 310 -21.26 12.98 14.85
N SER A 311 -21.83 11.78 14.80
CA SER A 311 -23.18 11.49 15.28
C SER A 311 -23.19 10.19 16.10
N GLU A 312 -23.93 9.18 15.72
CA GLU A 312 -23.87 7.84 16.32
C GLU A 312 -22.50 7.17 16.12
N ASN A 313 -21.82 7.53 15.07
CA ASN A 313 -20.41 7.21 14.79
C ASN A 313 -19.77 8.42 14.10
N ILE A 314 -18.54 8.26 13.62
CA ILE A 314 -17.81 9.27 12.85
C ILE A 314 -17.69 8.85 11.40
N ALA A 315 -17.76 9.81 10.49
CA ALA A 315 -17.51 9.60 9.08
C ALA A 315 -16.80 10.80 8.45
N CYS A 316 -15.92 10.52 7.51
CA CYS A 316 -15.38 11.54 6.61
C CYS A 316 -16.50 12.05 5.70
N VAL A 317 -16.72 13.38 5.70
CA VAL A 317 -17.78 14.04 4.94
C VAL A 317 -17.28 15.14 4.00
N GLY A 318 -15.96 15.35 3.94
CA GLY A 318 -15.34 16.26 2.98
C GLY A 318 -13.84 16.02 2.89
N TYR A 319 -13.29 16.11 1.68
CA TYR A 319 -11.87 15.97 1.40
C TYR A 319 -11.49 16.89 0.24
N LYS A 320 -10.88 18.02 0.55
CA LYS A 320 -10.67 19.11 -0.43
C LYS A 320 -9.21 19.41 -0.65
N ASN A 321 -8.85 19.66 -1.90
CA ASN A 321 -7.66 20.40 -2.24
C ASN A 321 -7.99 21.91 -2.21
N LEU A 322 -7.39 22.64 -1.28
CA LEU A 322 -7.68 24.06 -1.06
C LEU A 322 -6.99 24.98 -2.09
N SER A 323 -6.05 24.44 -2.88
CA SER A 323 -5.37 25.20 -3.93
C SER A 323 -6.28 25.47 -5.14
N ASN A 324 -7.23 24.58 -5.42
CA ASN A 324 -8.18 24.67 -6.54
C ASN A 324 -9.62 24.42 -6.11
N GLU A 325 -9.89 24.35 -4.80
CA GLU A 325 -11.21 24.13 -4.17
C GLU A 325 -11.91 22.83 -4.60
N ALA A 326 -11.18 21.88 -5.20
CA ALA A 326 -11.74 20.62 -5.66
C ALA A 326 -12.14 19.72 -4.47
N GLU A 327 -13.39 19.23 -4.50
CA GLU A 327 -13.88 18.21 -3.57
C GLU A 327 -13.62 16.82 -4.12
N TYR A 328 -12.92 16.01 -3.35
CA TYR A 328 -12.56 14.64 -3.73
C TYR A 328 -13.58 13.61 -3.26
N LEU A 329 -14.27 13.88 -2.15
CA LEU A 329 -15.20 12.92 -1.56
C LEU A 329 -16.55 12.95 -2.29
N ARG A 330 -17.01 11.78 -2.72
CA ARG A 330 -18.32 11.56 -3.33
C ARG A 330 -19.33 10.99 -2.34
N ALA A 331 -18.89 10.03 -1.53
CA ALA A 331 -19.78 9.30 -0.64
C ALA A 331 -19.08 8.92 0.66
N VAL A 332 -19.88 8.77 1.72
CA VAL A 332 -19.41 8.30 3.02
C VAL A 332 -19.07 6.80 2.95
N LYS A 333 -17.90 6.46 3.47
CA LYS A 333 -17.42 5.08 3.66
C LYS A 333 -16.90 4.91 5.10
N PRO A 334 -16.68 3.67 5.59
CA PRO A 334 -15.98 3.47 6.85
C PRO A 334 -14.54 4.01 6.77
N GLU A 335 -14.00 4.43 7.91
CA GLU A 335 -12.62 4.92 8.00
C GLU A 335 -11.60 3.83 7.69
N ALA A 336 -11.89 2.61 8.08
CA ALA A 336 -11.12 1.42 7.76
C ALA A 336 -12.01 0.19 7.82
N ARG A 337 -11.51 -0.95 7.36
CA ARG A 337 -12.16 -2.25 7.52
C ARG A 337 -11.13 -3.28 7.99
N VAL A 338 -11.52 -4.13 8.90
CA VAL A 338 -10.64 -5.17 9.46
C VAL A 338 -11.35 -6.52 9.45
N ARG A 339 -10.64 -7.56 9.02
CA ARG A 339 -11.11 -8.93 9.07
C ARG A 339 -10.45 -9.65 10.24
N ILE A 340 -11.20 -9.86 11.30
CA ILE A 340 -10.70 -10.49 12.53
C ILE A 340 -11.43 -11.82 12.70
N ASP A 341 -10.68 -12.89 12.92
CA ASP A 341 -11.20 -14.27 13.03
C ASP A 341 -12.17 -14.62 11.89
N SER A 342 -11.79 -14.22 10.68
CA SER A 342 -12.53 -14.42 9.42
C SER A 342 -13.82 -13.60 9.25
N VAL A 343 -14.11 -12.67 10.15
CA VAL A 343 -15.28 -11.78 10.08
C VAL A 343 -14.84 -10.35 9.77
N TRP A 344 -15.47 -9.72 8.76
CA TRP A 344 -15.24 -8.32 8.43
C TRP A 344 -16.01 -7.38 9.38
N TYR A 345 -15.33 -6.34 9.83
CA TYR A 345 -15.89 -5.26 10.63
C TYR A 345 -15.52 -3.92 10.02
N ASP A 346 -16.50 -3.02 9.93
CA ASP A 346 -16.27 -1.63 9.59
C ASP A 346 -15.70 -0.89 10.81
N VAL A 347 -14.84 0.11 10.58
CA VAL A 347 -14.32 1.02 11.60
C VAL A 347 -14.82 2.41 11.29
N GLY A 348 -15.65 2.99 12.16
CA GLY A 348 -16.32 4.24 11.83
C GLY A 348 -17.34 4.09 10.70
N GLY A 349 -17.61 5.18 10.02
CA GLY A 349 -18.57 5.25 8.92
C GLY A 349 -20.01 5.44 9.37
N LEU A 350 -20.82 5.95 8.44
CA LEU A 350 -22.27 6.11 8.56
C LEU A 350 -22.94 5.56 7.30
N LYS A 351 -24.17 5.07 7.44
CA LYS A 351 -24.98 4.48 6.35
C LYS A 351 -26.26 5.28 6.14
N GLY A 352 -26.87 5.13 4.97
CA GLY A 352 -28.13 5.77 4.63
C GLY A 352 -28.00 7.08 3.88
N GLN A 353 -26.83 7.36 3.27
CA GLN A 353 -26.70 8.44 2.32
C GLN A 353 -27.71 8.27 1.16
N PRO A 354 -28.58 9.28 0.87
CA PRO A 354 -29.67 9.12 -0.11
C PRO A 354 -29.19 8.95 -1.56
N GLU A 355 -28.08 9.59 -1.93
CA GLU A 355 -27.48 9.55 -3.27
C GLU A 355 -25.96 9.36 -3.11
N LEU A 356 -25.35 8.55 -3.96
CA LEU A 356 -23.93 8.17 -3.84
C LEU A 356 -23.01 8.88 -4.84
N SER A 357 -23.55 9.71 -5.71
CA SER A 357 -22.78 10.52 -6.67
C SER A 357 -22.23 11.80 -6.05
N TYR A 358 -22.85 12.30 -4.98
CA TYR A 358 -22.48 13.51 -4.26
C TYR A 358 -22.99 13.47 -2.82
N LEU A 359 -22.51 14.36 -1.97
CA LEU A 359 -22.86 14.41 -0.56
C LEU A 359 -23.34 15.81 -0.15
N LEU A 360 -24.49 15.88 0.51
CA LEU A 360 -25.07 17.13 1.02
C LEU A 360 -25.04 17.17 2.56
N GLU A 361 -24.69 18.33 3.13
CA GLU A 361 -24.65 18.53 4.59
C GLU A 361 -26.01 18.25 5.26
N SER A 362 -27.13 18.55 4.56
CA SER A 362 -28.48 18.27 5.06
C SER A 362 -28.79 16.77 5.28
N TRP A 363 -27.98 15.88 4.73
CA TRP A 363 -28.15 14.44 4.87
C TRP A 363 -27.44 13.86 6.11
N TYR A 364 -26.42 14.56 6.65
CA TYR A 364 -25.61 14.07 7.75
C TYR A 364 -26.44 13.62 8.98
N PRO A 365 -27.45 14.39 9.45
CA PRO A 365 -28.26 14.00 10.61
C PRO A 365 -29.17 12.79 10.39
N GLN A 366 -29.35 12.37 9.12
CA GLN A 366 -30.22 11.27 8.74
C GLN A 366 -29.45 9.94 8.59
N MET A 367 -28.12 10.00 8.59
CA MET A 367 -27.28 8.82 8.47
C MET A 367 -27.10 8.16 9.84
N GLU A 368 -27.07 6.83 9.84
CA GLU A 368 -27.03 5.99 11.04
C GLU A 368 -25.72 5.17 11.11
N ALA A 369 -25.29 4.81 12.32
CA ALA A 369 -24.15 3.91 12.50
C ALA A 369 -24.52 2.46 12.15
N SER A 370 -23.55 1.71 11.63
CA SER A 370 -23.71 0.27 11.44
C SER A 370 -23.51 -0.48 12.74
N ASP A 371 -24.30 -1.51 12.94
CA ASP A 371 -24.24 -2.39 14.11
C ASP A 371 -22.99 -3.26 14.16
N GLN A 372 -22.39 -3.53 13.01
CA GLN A 372 -21.15 -4.30 12.83
C GLN A 372 -19.94 -3.39 12.67
N ALA A 373 -20.06 -2.11 13.03
CA ALA A 373 -18.95 -1.17 12.99
C ALA A 373 -18.42 -0.88 14.39
N PHE A 374 -17.10 -0.84 14.49
CA PHE A 374 -16.43 -0.21 15.63
C PHE A 374 -16.84 1.26 15.69
N THR A 375 -17.16 1.74 16.86
CA THR A 375 -17.71 3.08 17.06
C THR A 375 -16.70 3.99 17.75
N LEU A 376 -16.67 5.27 17.35
CA LEU A 376 -15.78 6.27 17.91
C LEU A 376 -15.95 6.36 19.45
N ALA A 377 -14.83 6.23 20.15
CA ALA A 377 -14.76 6.35 21.60
C ALA A 377 -13.95 7.57 22.05
N LYS A 378 -12.89 7.94 21.31
CA LYS A 378 -11.96 9.02 21.69
C LYS A 378 -11.30 9.64 20.46
N VAL A 379 -10.99 10.93 20.54
CA VAL A 379 -10.14 11.65 19.57
C VAL A 379 -9.03 12.36 20.34
N GLU A 380 -7.79 12.15 19.93
CA GLU A 380 -6.59 12.79 20.51
C GLU A 380 -5.76 13.48 19.43
N THR A 381 -5.03 14.51 19.82
CA THR A 381 -4.12 15.22 18.92
C THR A 381 -2.67 15.09 19.40
N GLY A 382 -1.74 15.16 18.48
CA GLY A 382 -0.32 15.09 18.76
C GLY A 382 0.53 15.67 17.64
N LEU A 383 1.83 15.57 17.78
CA LEU A 383 2.78 15.88 16.72
C LEU A 383 2.93 14.66 15.78
N PRO A 384 3.34 14.88 14.52
CA PRO A 384 3.72 13.79 13.63
C PRO A 384 4.78 12.89 14.23
N LEU A 385 4.69 11.58 13.93
CA LEU A 385 5.62 10.60 14.48
C LEU A 385 6.95 10.60 13.73
N GLU A 386 8.03 10.45 14.47
CA GLU A 386 9.33 10.07 13.90
C GLU A 386 9.25 8.60 13.45
N ARG A 387 9.15 8.39 12.14
CA ARG A 387 8.97 7.03 11.57
C ARG A 387 10.25 6.19 11.65
N TYR A 388 11.40 6.83 11.53
CA TYR A 388 12.74 6.25 11.70
C TYR A 388 13.72 7.33 12.17
N PRO A 389 14.77 6.97 12.93
CA PRO A 389 15.76 7.92 13.41
C PRO A 389 16.60 8.43 12.24
N TRP A 390 16.53 9.74 11.97
CA TRP A 390 17.35 10.37 10.94
C TRP A 390 17.78 11.78 11.39
N LYS A 391 18.98 12.17 10.96
CA LYS A 391 19.51 13.53 11.12
C LYS A 391 20.21 13.93 9.83
N PRO A 392 20.21 15.22 9.46
CA PRO A 392 20.91 15.70 8.26
C PRO A 392 22.39 15.27 8.27
N LYS A 393 22.80 14.57 7.23
CA LYS A 393 24.14 14.03 7.01
C LYS A 393 24.42 13.99 5.50
N TYR A 394 25.66 13.73 5.08
CA TYR A 394 26.04 13.48 3.69
C TYR A 394 25.52 14.55 2.72
N ASN A 395 25.70 15.84 3.06
CA ASN A 395 25.24 17.01 2.30
C ASN A 395 23.70 17.08 2.10
N ALA A 396 22.93 16.40 2.93
CA ALA A 396 21.48 16.49 2.89
C ALA A 396 21.00 17.93 3.11
N VAL A 397 19.88 18.28 2.47
CA VAL A 397 19.23 19.57 2.69
C VAL A 397 18.71 19.64 4.14
N PRO A 398 19.10 20.65 4.94
CA PRO A 398 18.58 20.82 6.29
C PRO A 398 17.05 20.95 6.27
N THR A 399 16.37 20.08 6.99
CA THR A 399 14.91 20.06 7.11
C THR A 399 14.49 19.56 8.49
N ASP A 400 13.28 19.95 8.91
CA ASP A 400 12.69 19.42 10.14
C ASP A 400 12.34 17.93 9.98
N TRP A 401 12.77 17.13 10.95
CA TRP A 401 12.40 15.72 11.03
C TRP A 401 12.07 15.35 12.49
N PRO A 402 10.89 14.75 12.77
CA PRO A 402 9.78 14.54 11.83
C PRO A 402 9.27 15.86 11.23
N ALA A 403 8.59 15.77 10.08
CA ALA A 403 8.03 16.93 9.40
C ALA A 403 7.01 17.65 10.31
N LYS A 404 7.03 18.96 10.35
CA LYS A 404 6.06 19.75 11.12
C LYS A 404 4.65 19.50 10.63
N GLY A 405 3.69 19.32 11.55
CA GLY A 405 2.31 19.02 11.24
C GLY A 405 1.47 18.73 12.46
N LEU A 406 0.34 18.10 12.23
CA LEU A 406 -0.62 17.67 13.25
C LEU A 406 -0.94 16.18 13.05
N ARG A 407 -0.95 15.41 14.14
CA ARG A 407 -1.50 14.06 14.20
C ARG A 407 -2.84 14.08 14.92
N VAL A 408 -3.80 13.33 14.39
CA VAL A 408 -5.08 13.04 15.03
C VAL A 408 -5.22 11.52 15.14
N GLU A 409 -5.44 11.03 16.35
CA GLU A 409 -5.71 9.63 16.65
C GLU A 409 -7.19 9.47 17.07
N MET A 410 -7.91 8.63 16.38
CA MET A 410 -9.29 8.26 16.68
C MET A 410 -9.33 6.83 17.18
N THR A 411 -9.78 6.63 18.42
CA THR A 411 -9.93 5.29 19.02
C THR A 411 -11.37 4.82 18.89
N PHE A 412 -11.53 3.57 18.42
CA PHE A 412 -12.82 2.93 18.18
C PHE A 412 -12.98 1.70 19.04
N TRP A 413 -14.17 1.54 19.60
CA TRP A 413 -14.55 0.40 20.41
C TRP A 413 -15.65 -0.41 19.72
N PRO A 414 -15.70 -1.74 19.94
CA PRO A 414 -16.78 -2.56 19.40
C PRO A 414 -18.11 -2.21 20.07
N THR A 415 -19.20 -2.42 19.35
CA THR A 415 -20.54 -2.31 19.93
C THR A 415 -20.82 -3.49 20.88
N ALA A 416 -21.87 -3.41 21.67
CA ALA A 416 -22.26 -4.50 22.58
C ALA A 416 -22.59 -5.81 21.85
N ASN A 417 -22.95 -5.73 20.56
CA ASN A 417 -23.29 -6.89 19.75
C ASN A 417 -22.07 -7.57 19.13
N MET A 418 -20.94 -6.87 19.06
CA MET A 418 -19.68 -7.41 18.53
C MET A 418 -18.94 -8.21 19.62
N ARG A 419 -19.60 -9.24 20.19
CA ARG A 419 -19.10 -10.01 21.34
C ARG A 419 -17.78 -10.73 21.06
N GLN A 420 -17.55 -11.16 19.82
CA GLN A 420 -16.34 -11.89 19.43
C GLN A 420 -15.08 -11.00 19.49
N VAL A 421 -15.26 -9.70 19.28
CA VAL A 421 -14.19 -8.70 19.29
C VAL A 421 -14.34 -7.68 20.43
N LYS A 422 -15.03 -8.02 21.52
CA LYS A 422 -15.31 -7.12 22.65
C LYS A 422 -14.06 -6.49 23.27
N ASP A 423 -12.95 -7.18 23.23
CA ASP A 423 -11.69 -6.78 23.83
C ASP A 423 -10.75 -6.09 22.80
N ILE A 424 -11.17 -6.00 21.53
CA ILE A 424 -10.39 -5.34 20.49
C ILE A 424 -10.64 -3.83 20.51
N ARG A 425 -9.59 -3.05 20.30
CA ARG A 425 -9.63 -1.60 20.07
C ARG A 425 -8.94 -1.32 18.74
N VAL A 426 -9.54 -0.48 17.94
CA VAL A 426 -8.96 -0.03 16.66
C VAL A 426 -8.69 1.46 16.77
N LYS A 427 -7.47 1.87 16.45
CA LYS A 427 -7.08 3.27 16.34
C LYS A 427 -6.89 3.60 14.86
N VAL A 428 -7.47 4.70 14.42
CA VAL A 428 -7.23 5.28 13.11
C VAL A 428 -6.46 6.57 13.31
N ASN A 429 -5.28 6.62 12.74
CA ASN A 429 -4.39 7.76 12.84
C ASN A 429 -4.36 8.52 11.52
N TYR A 430 -4.36 9.85 11.62
CA TYR A 430 -4.15 10.77 10.52
C TYR A 430 -3.00 11.72 10.85
N GLU A 431 -2.17 12.01 9.86
CA GLU A 431 -1.20 13.11 9.92
C GLU A 431 -1.40 14.04 8.73
N ILE A 432 -1.31 15.34 9.00
CA ILE A 432 -1.32 16.40 7.99
C ILE A 432 -0.11 17.30 8.22
N TYR A 433 0.59 17.68 7.14
CA TYR A 433 1.90 18.29 7.21
C TYR A 433 1.89 19.73 6.72
N GLN A 434 2.57 20.63 7.43
CA GLN A 434 2.70 22.03 7.04
C GLN A 434 3.36 22.17 5.67
N GLY A 435 2.74 22.94 4.76
CA GLY A 435 3.27 23.27 3.44
C GLY A 435 3.27 22.11 2.43
N LEU A 436 2.43 21.08 2.65
CA LEU A 436 2.31 19.93 1.74
C LEU A 436 0.85 19.47 1.65
N PRO A 437 0.24 19.33 0.45
CA PRO A 437 -1.15 18.87 0.30
C PRO A 437 -1.25 17.35 0.45
N VAL A 438 -0.79 16.81 1.60
CA VAL A 438 -0.72 15.38 1.89
C VAL A 438 -1.40 15.07 3.21
N ILE A 439 -2.14 13.98 3.21
CA ILE A 439 -2.62 13.31 4.42
C ILE A 439 -2.00 11.91 4.48
N ALA A 440 -1.45 11.57 5.64
CA ALA A 440 -1.05 10.21 5.96
C ALA A 440 -2.07 9.53 6.84
N LYS A 441 -2.26 8.22 6.67
CA LYS A 441 -3.22 7.41 7.41
C LYS A 441 -2.68 6.01 7.70
N TRP A 442 -2.94 5.51 8.92
CA TRP A 442 -2.68 4.12 9.31
C TRP A 442 -3.62 3.69 10.41
N ILE A 443 -3.69 2.38 10.65
CA ILE A 443 -4.46 1.82 11.75
C ILE A 443 -3.57 1.06 12.73
N GLU A 444 -4.01 1.04 13.99
CA GLU A 444 -3.44 0.21 15.04
C GLU A 444 -4.56 -0.62 15.67
N ILE A 445 -4.24 -1.87 16.03
CA ILE A 445 -5.21 -2.79 16.65
C ILE A 445 -4.60 -3.30 17.93
N GLU A 446 -5.30 -3.10 19.03
CA GLU A 446 -4.95 -3.57 20.36
C GLU A 446 -5.94 -4.64 20.80
N ASN A 447 -5.45 -5.70 21.41
CA ASN A 447 -6.26 -6.73 22.03
C ASN A 447 -6.05 -6.68 23.55
N HIS A 448 -7.09 -6.35 24.29
CA HIS A 448 -7.10 -6.29 25.75
C HIS A 448 -7.62 -7.59 26.39
N GLY A 449 -8.00 -8.58 25.57
CA GLY A 449 -8.44 -9.92 26.00
C GLY A 449 -7.27 -10.84 26.36
N GLU A 450 -7.58 -11.98 26.96
CA GLU A 450 -6.57 -13.01 27.29
C GLU A 450 -6.22 -13.86 26.05
N GLU A 451 -7.16 -14.05 25.14
CA GLU A 451 -6.97 -14.87 23.93
C GLU A 451 -6.52 -14.04 22.75
N PRO A 452 -5.52 -14.48 21.97
CA PRO A 452 -5.12 -13.82 20.75
C PRO A 452 -6.27 -13.79 19.72
N ALA A 453 -6.39 -12.69 18.99
CA ALA A 453 -7.28 -12.57 17.83
C ALA A 453 -6.45 -12.63 16.53
N LEU A 454 -6.97 -13.26 15.49
CA LEU A 454 -6.30 -13.33 14.21
C LEU A 454 -6.76 -12.20 13.28
N LEU A 455 -5.87 -11.25 12.99
CA LEU A 455 -6.10 -10.26 11.94
C LEU A 455 -5.77 -10.90 10.58
N ASN A 456 -6.78 -11.30 9.84
CA ASN A 456 -6.62 -11.94 8.53
C ASN A 456 -6.27 -10.93 7.43
N GLU A 457 -7.07 -9.87 7.32
CA GLU A 457 -6.98 -8.85 6.28
C GLU A 457 -7.35 -7.48 6.85
N MET A 458 -6.95 -6.42 6.14
CA MET A 458 -7.32 -5.06 6.49
C MET A 458 -7.43 -4.17 5.25
N GLU A 459 -8.30 -3.19 5.33
CA GLU A 459 -8.37 -2.05 4.43
C GLU A 459 -8.12 -0.81 5.29
N CYS A 460 -6.88 -0.26 5.20
CA CYS A 460 -6.47 0.88 6.04
C CYS A 460 -7.16 2.17 5.65
N ASP A 461 -7.57 2.26 4.39
CA ASP A 461 -8.33 3.38 3.86
C ASP A 461 -9.37 2.89 2.87
N VAL A 462 -10.56 3.51 2.91
CA VAL A 462 -11.67 3.27 1.99
C VAL A 462 -12.29 4.62 1.67
N LEU A 463 -12.05 5.12 0.46
CA LEU A 463 -12.47 6.46 0.05
C LEU A 463 -13.24 6.42 -1.27
N ALA A 464 -14.49 6.87 -1.26
CA ALA A 464 -15.30 7.04 -2.46
C ALA A 464 -14.99 8.39 -3.10
N VAL A 465 -14.22 8.36 -4.19
CA VAL A 465 -13.68 9.55 -4.86
C VAL A 465 -14.58 9.98 -6.01
N ASN A 466 -14.72 11.28 -6.21
CA ASN A 466 -15.35 11.84 -7.42
C ASN A 466 -14.59 11.39 -8.66
N GLN A 467 -15.31 10.98 -9.70
CA GLN A 467 -14.73 10.38 -10.91
C GLN A 467 -13.70 11.29 -11.60
N ASP A 468 -13.94 12.57 -11.62
CA ASP A 468 -13.07 13.59 -12.22
C ASP A 468 -11.83 13.90 -11.39
N GLN A 469 -11.76 13.42 -10.14
CA GLN A 469 -10.60 13.60 -9.24
C GLN A 469 -9.72 12.33 -9.11
N VAL A 470 -10.13 11.19 -9.66
CA VAL A 470 -9.38 9.92 -9.56
C VAL A 470 -7.93 10.07 -10.04
N GLU A 471 -7.72 10.75 -11.17
CA GLU A 471 -6.39 10.99 -11.73
C GLU A 471 -5.58 12.10 -11.02
N ARG A 472 -6.20 12.76 -10.02
CA ARG A 472 -5.61 13.88 -9.27
C ARG A 472 -5.27 13.53 -7.82
N ILE A 473 -5.35 12.27 -7.47
CA ILE A 473 -4.86 11.77 -6.19
C ILE A 473 -3.74 10.76 -6.42
N HIS A 474 -2.56 11.07 -5.91
CA HIS A 474 -1.42 10.16 -5.92
C HIS A 474 -1.31 9.50 -4.55
N VAL A 475 -1.31 8.18 -4.54
CA VAL A 475 -1.30 7.41 -3.29
C VAL A 475 -0.09 6.51 -3.25
N GLU A 476 0.68 6.61 -2.17
CA GLU A 476 1.79 5.73 -1.85
C GLU A 476 1.68 5.18 -0.43
N SER A 477 2.42 4.14 -0.16
CA SER A 477 2.58 3.64 1.21
C SER A 477 4.05 3.33 1.51
N ASP A 478 4.38 3.25 2.79
CA ASP A 478 5.69 2.77 3.23
C ASP A 478 5.83 1.24 3.17
N PHE A 479 4.73 0.52 2.89
CA PHE A 479 4.80 -0.89 2.51
C PHE A 479 5.29 -0.98 1.07
N SER A 480 6.57 -1.22 0.92
CA SER A 480 7.19 -1.34 -0.38
C SER A 480 7.99 -2.64 -0.46
N PHE A 481 7.62 -3.46 -1.40
CA PHE A 481 8.48 -4.46 -2.02
C PHE A 481 8.70 -3.96 -3.43
N ALA A 482 9.46 -2.90 -3.58
CA ALA A 482 9.53 -2.24 -4.84
C ALA A 482 10.34 -3.04 -5.83
N LEU A 483 9.80 -3.04 -7.01
CA LEU A 483 10.54 -3.45 -8.19
C LEU A 483 11.80 -2.61 -8.32
N VAL A 484 12.90 -3.23 -8.64
CA VAL A 484 14.12 -2.55 -9.06
C VAL A 484 13.77 -1.56 -10.17
N ASN A 485 13.99 -0.26 -9.93
CA ASN A 485 13.60 0.80 -10.85
C ASN A 485 12.08 0.86 -11.11
N ALA A 486 11.31 1.09 -10.05
CA ALA A 486 9.85 1.11 -10.10
C ALA A 486 9.26 2.11 -11.12
N ASP A 487 9.97 3.18 -11.43
CA ASP A 487 9.65 4.14 -12.49
C ASP A 487 9.77 3.57 -13.90
N LEU A 488 10.50 2.47 -14.07
CA LEU A 488 10.69 1.78 -15.33
C LEU A 488 9.96 0.43 -15.33
N GLN A 489 8.68 0.44 -15.01
CA GLN A 489 7.87 -0.78 -14.94
C GLN A 489 8.06 -1.70 -16.16
N GLY A 490 8.23 -1.13 -17.36
CA GLY A 490 8.53 -1.89 -18.56
C GLY A 490 9.86 -2.64 -18.48
N SER A 491 10.93 -2.02 -17.99
CA SER A 491 12.25 -2.66 -17.87
C SER A 491 12.27 -3.71 -16.77
N ALA A 492 11.66 -3.41 -15.63
CA ALA A 492 11.54 -4.36 -14.53
C ALA A 492 10.67 -5.56 -14.92
N LEU A 493 9.55 -5.32 -15.59
CA LEU A 493 8.68 -6.39 -16.13
C LEU A 493 9.40 -7.23 -17.20
N MET A 494 10.22 -6.62 -18.03
CA MET A 494 11.02 -7.36 -19.01
C MET A 494 12.09 -8.23 -18.35
N HIS A 495 12.73 -7.75 -17.30
CA HIS A 495 13.73 -8.52 -16.57
C HIS A 495 13.10 -9.75 -15.89
N TYR A 496 11.86 -9.63 -15.45
CA TYR A 496 11.09 -10.67 -14.77
C TYR A 496 10.00 -11.31 -15.63
N SER A 497 10.02 -11.12 -16.93
CA SER A 497 8.95 -11.51 -17.86
C SER A 497 8.62 -13.01 -17.89
N GLY A 498 9.49 -13.86 -17.40
CA GLY A 498 9.26 -15.31 -17.29
C GLY A 498 8.57 -15.74 -16.00
N THR A 499 8.30 -14.82 -15.08
CA THR A 499 7.80 -15.14 -13.73
C THR A 499 6.32 -14.79 -13.61
N PRO A 500 5.49 -15.63 -12.99
CA PRO A 500 4.10 -15.31 -12.74
C PRO A 500 3.98 -14.01 -11.96
N GLN A 501 3.44 -12.97 -12.57
CA GLN A 501 3.32 -11.63 -11.97
C GLN A 501 2.45 -11.62 -10.70
N ILE A 502 1.65 -12.65 -10.49
CA ILE A 502 0.78 -12.77 -9.32
C ILE A 502 1.52 -12.62 -7.98
N TYR A 503 2.81 -12.96 -7.94
CA TYR A 503 3.65 -12.83 -6.76
C TYR A 503 4.42 -11.51 -6.68
N HIS A 504 4.37 -10.70 -7.74
CA HIS A 504 5.10 -9.44 -7.87
C HIS A 504 4.20 -8.22 -7.96
N VAL A 505 2.94 -8.43 -8.25
CA VAL A 505 1.92 -7.36 -8.34
C VAL A 505 1.68 -6.69 -6.99
N GLY A 506 2.31 -7.19 -5.96
CA GLY A 506 2.06 -6.80 -4.61
C GLY A 506 2.83 -5.62 -4.06
N SER A 507 3.61 -4.93 -4.84
CA SER A 507 4.37 -3.78 -4.33
C SER A 507 3.50 -2.56 -4.01
N SER A 508 2.27 -2.48 -4.52
CA SER A 508 1.33 -1.40 -4.20
C SER A 508 0.19 -1.88 -3.32
N THR A 509 -0.02 -1.18 -2.23
CA THR A 509 -1.18 -1.36 -1.35
C THR A 509 -2.42 -0.64 -1.87
N THR A 510 -2.28 0.20 -2.87
CA THR A 510 -3.37 1.01 -3.42
C THR A 510 -4.10 0.27 -4.51
N LYS A 511 -5.42 0.20 -4.38
CA LYS A 511 -6.31 -0.40 -5.38
C LYS A 511 -7.45 0.55 -5.68
N TRP A 512 -7.66 0.81 -6.96
CA TRP A 512 -8.86 1.46 -7.46
C TRP A 512 -9.88 0.39 -7.82
N ARG A 513 -10.96 0.33 -7.06
CA ARG A 513 -12.04 -0.66 -7.25
C ARG A 513 -13.29 0.02 -7.80
N VAL A 514 -14.14 -0.78 -8.40
CA VAL A 514 -15.52 -0.40 -8.67
C VAL A 514 -16.24 -0.27 -7.31
N ASP A 515 -16.93 0.84 -7.11
CA ASP A 515 -17.81 0.99 -5.94
C ASP A 515 -19.16 0.33 -6.27
N ASP A 516 -19.35 -0.89 -5.79
CA ASP A 516 -20.54 -1.68 -6.09
C ASP A 516 -21.83 -0.99 -5.64
N ASP A 517 -21.81 -0.22 -4.52
CA ASP A 517 -22.96 0.58 -4.08
C ASP A 517 -23.38 1.59 -5.14
N TYR A 518 -22.41 2.34 -5.61
CA TYR A 518 -22.65 3.39 -6.60
C TYR A 518 -23.06 2.82 -7.96
N ASN A 519 -22.37 1.80 -8.43
CA ASN A 519 -22.69 1.18 -9.73
C ASN A 519 -24.01 0.42 -9.69
N THR A 520 -24.32 -0.28 -8.59
CA THR A 520 -25.61 -0.93 -8.43
C THR A 520 -26.74 0.08 -8.41
N TRP A 521 -26.57 1.21 -7.73
CA TRP A 521 -27.54 2.28 -7.70
C TRP A 521 -27.76 2.89 -9.09
N ALA A 522 -26.70 3.21 -9.80
CA ALA A 522 -26.73 3.75 -11.15
C ALA A 522 -27.38 2.77 -12.16
N SER A 523 -27.13 1.47 -12.04
CA SER A 523 -27.72 0.45 -12.88
C SER A 523 -29.20 0.20 -12.57
N HIS A 524 -29.62 0.39 -11.34
CA HIS A 524 -30.99 0.16 -10.90
C HIS A 524 -31.97 1.20 -11.45
N ASN A 525 -31.53 2.41 -11.69
CA ASN A 525 -32.32 3.49 -12.26
C ASN A 525 -32.36 3.50 -13.81
N GLN A 526 -31.58 2.67 -14.47
CA GLN A 526 -31.62 2.53 -15.92
C GLN A 526 -32.55 1.35 -16.27
N ALA A 527 -33.74 1.71 -16.74
CA ALA A 527 -34.78 0.78 -17.15
C ALA A 527 -34.26 -0.41 -18.00
N GLU A 528 -34.66 -1.58 -17.56
CA GLU A 528 -34.88 -2.84 -18.27
C GLU A 528 -33.73 -3.52 -18.99
N ASP A 529 -32.71 -2.88 -19.53
CA ASP A 529 -31.72 -3.62 -20.31
C ASP A 529 -30.34 -2.97 -20.33
N LYS A 530 -29.38 -3.73 -19.88
CA LYS A 530 -27.96 -3.58 -20.17
C LYS A 530 -27.35 -2.25 -19.67
N PHE A 531 -26.62 -2.37 -18.61
CA PHE A 531 -25.59 -1.43 -18.26
C PHE A 531 -24.76 -1.11 -19.52
N LEU A 532 -25.02 0.04 -20.09
CA LEU A 532 -24.32 0.57 -21.26
C LEU A 532 -23.09 1.43 -20.87
N GLY A 533 -22.83 1.60 -19.57
CA GLY A 533 -21.69 2.34 -19.04
C GLY A 533 -20.57 1.41 -18.59
N PHE A 534 -19.33 1.89 -18.69
CA PHE A 534 -18.18 1.23 -18.07
C PHE A 534 -18.27 1.41 -16.55
N PRO A 535 -17.92 0.36 -15.76
CA PRO A 535 -17.87 0.50 -14.31
C PRO A 535 -16.82 1.56 -13.92
N HIS A 536 -17.21 2.47 -13.02
CA HIS A 536 -16.31 3.51 -12.52
C HIS A 536 -15.39 2.96 -11.43
N HIS A 537 -14.09 2.95 -11.67
CA HIS A 537 -13.07 2.59 -10.69
C HIS A 537 -12.73 3.80 -9.82
N ASN A 538 -13.67 4.20 -8.96
CA ASN A 538 -13.59 5.41 -8.13
C ASN A 538 -13.74 5.16 -6.61
N LEU A 539 -13.53 3.91 -6.19
CA LEU A 539 -13.33 3.54 -4.80
C LEU A 539 -11.84 3.28 -4.57
N LEU A 540 -11.19 4.20 -3.89
CA LEU A 540 -9.81 4.02 -3.43
C LEU A 540 -9.81 3.11 -2.21
N VAL A 541 -9.03 2.03 -2.27
CA VAL A 541 -8.83 1.11 -1.15
C VAL A 541 -7.34 0.91 -0.93
N SER A 542 -6.89 1.11 0.32
CA SER A 542 -5.54 0.77 0.73
C SER A 542 -5.55 -0.53 1.53
N THR A 543 -4.97 -1.58 0.95
CA THR A 543 -4.95 -2.93 1.51
C THR A 543 -3.67 -3.66 1.12
N LEU A 544 -3.21 -4.60 1.94
CA LEU A 544 -2.10 -5.46 1.56
C LEU A 544 -2.46 -6.34 0.36
N PRO A 545 -1.50 -6.66 -0.49
CA PRO A 545 -1.70 -7.65 -1.56
C PRO A 545 -2.07 -9.02 -1.01
N MET A 546 -1.55 -9.34 0.17
CA MET A 546 -1.74 -10.59 0.89
C MET A 546 -1.53 -10.37 2.38
N GLY A 547 -2.39 -10.93 3.21
CA GLY A 547 -2.31 -10.87 4.67
C GLY A 547 -2.89 -9.59 5.29
N PRO A 548 -2.45 -9.24 6.50
CA PRO A 548 -1.24 -9.66 7.22
C PRO A 548 -1.33 -11.03 7.91
N ASN A 549 -2.50 -11.61 8.05
CA ASN A 549 -2.80 -12.90 8.68
C ASN A 549 -1.99 -13.15 9.98
N THR A 550 -1.94 -12.16 10.86
CA THR A 550 -1.10 -12.14 12.07
C THR A 550 -1.94 -12.15 13.33
N ALA A 551 -1.43 -12.77 14.38
CA ALA A 551 -2.07 -12.76 15.70
C ALA A 551 -1.83 -11.40 16.38
N VAL A 552 -2.89 -10.89 17.01
CA VAL A 552 -2.87 -9.68 17.84
C VAL A 552 -3.22 -10.09 19.27
N ASP A 553 -2.32 -9.83 20.20
CA ASP A 553 -2.48 -10.14 21.63
C ASP A 553 -2.12 -8.91 22.49
N LYS A 554 -2.16 -9.06 23.82
CA LYS A 554 -1.84 -7.98 24.77
C LYS A 554 -0.42 -7.43 24.65
N VAL A 555 0.52 -8.25 24.24
CA VAL A 555 1.96 -7.92 24.18
C VAL A 555 2.33 -7.44 22.79
N ASN A 556 1.65 -7.96 21.77
CA ASN A 556 1.92 -7.72 20.36
C ASN A 556 0.73 -7.04 19.68
N PRO A 557 0.55 -5.72 19.89
CA PRO A 557 -0.42 -4.94 19.14
C PRO A 557 -0.02 -4.90 17.67
N PHE A 558 -0.98 -4.76 16.81
CA PHE A 558 -0.75 -4.60 15.37
C PHE A 558 -0.69 -3.11 15.01
N LYS A 559 0.27 -2.76 14.16
CA LYS A 559 0.33 -1.46 13.48
C LYS A 559 0.47 -1.71 11.99
N SER A 560 -0.41 -1.09 11.19
CA SER A 560 -0.36 -1.19 9.73
C SER A 560 0.82 -0.39 9.15
N TYR A 561 1.06 -0.56 7.85
CA TYR A 561 1.81 0.39 7.05
C TYR A 561 1.09 1.75 7.04
N ILE A 562 1.80 2.78 6.61
CA ILE A 562 1.26 4.15 6.48
C ILE A 562 0.95 4.42 5.00
N THR A 563 -0.27 4.84 4.71
CA THR A 563 -0.70 5.32 3.40
C THR A 563 -0.57 6.85 3.36
N PHE A 564 -0.09 7.37 2.25
CA PHE A 564 0.06 8.81 2.00
C PHE A 564 -0.75 9.18 0.76
N GLU A 565 -1.62 10.17 0.90
CA GLU A 565 -2.50 10.68 -0.14
C GLU A 565 -2.07 12.11 -0.48
N LEU A 566 -1.45 12.29 -1.65
CA LEU A 566 -1.07 13.59 -2.19
C LEU A 566 -2.15 14.07 -3.17
N LEU A 567 -2.83 15.17 -2.82
CA LEU A 567 -3.82 15.80 -3.69
C LEU A 567 -3.13 16.69 -4.73
N GLN A 568 -3.38 16.40 -5.99
CA GLN A 568 -2.87 17.11 -7.15
C GLN A 568 -3.84 18.24 -7.54
N ASP A 569 -3.33 19.44 -7.78
CA ASP A 569 -4.14 20.61 -8.11
C ASP A 569 -4.25 20.85 -9.62
N SER A 570 -3.64 20.01 -10.44
CA SER A 570 -3.56 20.14 -11.89
C SER A 570 -3.43 18.79 -12.61
N ASP A 571 -3.76 18.73 -13.89
CA ASP A 571 -3.49 17.59 -14.77
C ASP A 571 -2.13 17.72 -15.48
N ASP A 572 -1.44 18.84 -15.34
CA ASP A 572 -0.11 19.05 -15.90
C ASP A 572 0.90 18.07 -15.32
N ARG A 573 1.56 17.32 -16.19
CA ARG A 573 2.49 16.25 -15.80
C ARG A 573 3.68 16.79 -15.00
N GLU A 574 4.23 17.95 -15.39
CA GLU A 574 5.39 18.53 -14.70
C GLU A 574 5.00 18.95 -13.28
N ARG A 575 3.83 19.58 -13.13
CA ARG A 575 3.31 20.01 -11.84
C ARG A 575 3.02 18.82 -10.91
N LYS A 576 2.39 17.78 -11.42
CA LYS A 576 2.15 16.52 -10.68
C LYS A 576 3.47 15.90 -10.21
N SER A 577 4.43 15.77 -11.12
CA SER A 577 5.75 15.24 -10.85
C SER A 577 6.51 16.06 -9.80
N LEU A 578 6.50 17.39 -9.92
CA LEU A 578 7.15 18.27 -8.95
C LEU A 578 6.52 18.16 -7.56
N GLY A 579 5.20 18.10 -7.49
CA GLY A 579 4.46 17.87 -6.24
C GLY A 579 4.87 16.56 -5.55
N HIS A 580 4.96 15.48 -6.32
CA HIS A 580 5.39 14.17 -5.84
C HIS A 580 6.86 14.19 -5.34
N ARG A 581 7.77 14.83 -6.04
CA ARG A 581 9.17 14.98 -5.60
C ARG A 581 9.30 15.83 -4.33
N ARG A 582 8.45 16.85 -4.16
CA ARG A 582 8.36 17.66 -2.92
C ARG A 582 7.85 16.84 -1.74
N PHE A 583 6.92 15.93 -1.99
CA PHE A 583 6.46 14.95 -1.01
C PHE A 583 7.66 14.17 -0.43
N TYR A 584 8.52 13.59 -1.28
CA TYR A 584 9.70 12.86 -0.80
C TYR A 584 10.67 13.75 0.00
N LYS A 585 10.99 14.95 -0.49
CA LYS A 585 11.88 15.87 0.23
C LYS A 585 11.41 16.18 1.65
N LYS A 586 10.10 16.23 1.87
CA LYS A 586 9.49 16.54 3.16
C LYS A 586 9.33 15.32 4.05
N LEU A 587 8.87 14.20 3.49
CA LEU A 587 8.49 13.01 4.23
C LEU A 587 9.51 11.88 4.18
N ALA A 588 10.58 12.05 3.43
CA ALA A 588 11.71 11.14 3.35
C ALA A 588 13.02 11.92 3.13
N PRO A 589 13.41 12.83 4.04
CA PRO A 589 14.45 13.83 3.77
C PRO A 589 15.84 13.27 3.50
N GLN A 590 16.14 12.03 3.89
CA GLN A 590 17.38 11.33 3.53
C GLN A 590 17.57 11.15 2.01
N VAL A 591 16.50 11.29 1.20
CA VAL A 591 16.62 11.26 -0.27
C VAL A 591 17.41 12.44 -0.83
N THR A 592 17.64 13.46 -0.02
CA THR A 592 18.49 14.63 -0.37
C THR A 592 19.98 14.40 -0.08
N GLU A 593 20.35 13.27 0.54
CA GLU A 593 21.75 12.90 0.78
C GLU A 593 22.48 12.78 -0.56
N SER A 594 23.61 13.43 -0.71
CA SER A 594 24.36 13.54 -1.97
C SER A 594 25.84 13.35 -1.74
N LEU A 595 26.38 12.26 -2.29
CA LEU A 595 27.81 11.93 -2.27
C LEU A 595 28.32 11.62 -3.67
N ILE A 596 29.53 12.09 -3.97
CA ILE A 596 30.26 11.68 -5.18
C ILE A 596 31.08 10.45 -4.83
N SER A 597 30.85 9.35 -5.55
CA SER A 597 31.41 8.05 -5.22
C SER A 597 32.47 7.58 -6.22
N GLY A 598 33.47 6.91 -5.70
CA GLY A 598 34.38 6.07 -6.48
C GLY A 598 34.01 4.59 -6.29
N GLY A 599 34.11 3.80 -7.35
CA GLY A 599 33.83 2.37 -7.35
C GLY A 599 35.01 1.54 -7.88
N ILE A 600 35.42 0.51 -7.13
CA ILE A 600 36.50 -0.38 -7.53
C ILE A 600 36.15 -1.84 -7.25
N THR A 601 36.64 -2.76 -8.12
CA THR A 601 36.47 -4.20 -7.98
C THR A 601 37.75 -4.88 -7.52
N SER A 602 38.23 -4.59 -6.30
CA SER A 602 39.48 -5.14 -5.76
C SER A 602 39.42 -5.34 -4.26
N HIS A 603 40.14 -6.36 -3.76
CA HIS A 603 40.47 -6.54 -2.33
C HIS A 603 41.96 -6.26 -2.05
N ASP A 604 42.75 -5.95 -3.07
CA ASP A 604 44.20 -5.71 -2.90
C ASP A 604 44.44 -4.38 -2.17
N GLU A 605 45.11 -4.42 -1.02
CA GLU A 605 45.33 -3.26 -0.16
C GLU A 605 46.07 -2.13 -0.86
N VAL A 606 47.07 -2.45 -1.73
CA VAL A 606 47.90 -1.44 -2.41
C VAL A 606 47.02 -0.71 -3.43
N LYS A 607 46.24 -1.46 -4.22
CA LYS A 607 45.30 -0.87 -5.19
C LYS A 607 44.23 -0.04 -4.52
N LEU A 608 43.65 -0.53 -3.40
CA LEU A 608 42.64 0.20 -2.67
C LEU A 608 43.16 1.52 -2.11
N LYS A 609 44.37 1.52 -1.48
CA LYS A 609 44.97 2.73 -0.96
C LYS A 609 45.31 3.73 -2.07
N ALA A 610 45.88 3.29 -3.19
CA ALA A 610 46.14 4.14 -4.32
C ALA A 610 44.87 4.78 -4.91
N PHE A 611 43.78 4.02 -4.98
CA PHE A 611 42.50 4.53 -5.43
C PHE A 611 41.90 5.54 -4.43
N ILE A 612 41.97 5.25 -3.12
CA ILE A 612 41.54 6.18 -2.04
C ILE A 612 42.33 7.47 -2.06
N ASP A 613 43.66 7.41 -2.34
CA ASP A 613 44.49 8.61 -2.45
C ASP A 613 44.04 9.47 -3.65
N GLN A 614 43.79 8.86 -4.81
CA GLN A 614 43.23 9.59 -5.96
C GLN A 614 41.85 10.19 -5.65
N MET A 615 40.99 9.46 -4.96
CA MET A 615 39.68 9.97 -4.51
C MET A 615 39.84 11.21 -3.62
N SER A 616 40.70 11.14 -2.63
CA SER A 616 41.00 12.26 -1.74
C SER A 616 41.50 13.49 -2.48
N GLU A 617 42.45 13.31 -3.40
CA GLU A 617 43.03 14.40 -4.21
C GLU A 617 41.99 15.07 -5.13
N LEU A 618 41.03 14.31 -5.64
CA LEU A 618 39.95 14.84 -6.47
C LEU A 618 38.74 15.35 -5.63
N GLY A 619 38.67 14.94 -4.36
CA GLY A 619 37.61 15.32 -3.46
C GLY A 619 36.33 14.45 -3.57
N LEU A 620 36.47 13.16 -3.96
CA LEU A 620 35.37 12.20 -3.86
C LEU A 620 35.11 11.87 -2.37
N GLU A 621 33.88 11.44 -2.05
CA GLU A 621 33.36 11.42 -0.68
C GLU A 621 32.99 10.01 -0.19
N GLN A 622 32.75 9.05 -1.11
CA GLN A 622 32.33 7.68 -0.77
C GLN A 622 33.01 6.67 -1.67
N LEU A 623 33.60 5.62 -1.06
CA LEU A 623 34.16 4.48 -1.76
C LEU A 623 33.19 3.29 -1.71
N ASP A 624 32.93 2.70 -2.87
CA ASP A 624 32.13 1.50 -3.00
C ASP A 624 32.97 0.34 -3.57
N ILE A 625 33.09 -0.74 -2.80
CA ILE A 625 33.69 -1.99 -3.30
C ILE A 625 32.60 -2.71 -4.09
N MET A 626 32.72 -2.65 -5.42
CA MET A 626 31.67 -3.12 -6.30
C MET A 626 31.65 -4.66 -6.45
N ALA A 627 30.55 -5.16 -6.99
CA ALA A 627 30.34 -6.58 -7.26
C ALA A 627 31.52 -7.23 -7.96
N TRP A 628 31.74 -8.49 -7.60
CA TRP A 628 32.83 -9.35 -8.04
C TRP A 628 34.23 -8.75 -7.82
N PRO A 629 34.70 -8.65 -6.52
CA PRO A 629 34.29 -9.56 -5.41
C PRO A 629 33.26 -9.01 -4.40
N GLY A 630 32.94 -7.71 -4.32
CA GLY A 630 32.09 -7.14 -3.27
C GLY A 630 32.68 -7.29 -1.86
N ILE A 631 31.85 -7.17 -0.83
CA ILE A 631 32.19 -7.39 0.58
C ILE A 631 31.17 -8.35 1.21
N SER A 632 31.65 -9.42 1.86
CA SER A 632 30.80 -10.34 2.59
C SER A 632 30.57 -9.82 4.02
N HIS A 633 29.42 -9.23 4.29
CA HIS A 633 29.14 -8.52 5.54
C HIS A 633 28.93 -9.45 6.75
N ASN A 634 28.71 -10.74 6.53
CA ASN A 634 28.57 -11.73 7.60
C ASN A 634 29.85 -12.59 7.82
N ASN A 635 30.96 -12.23 7.17
CA ASN A 635 32.25 -12.91 7.38
C ASN A 635 33.01 -12.28 8.54
N LEU A 636 33.08 -12.99 9.67
CA LEU A 636 33.75 -12.55 10.88
C LEU A 636 35.16 -13.14 11.04
N ASP A 637 35.74 -13.74 9.98
CA ASP A 637 37.13 -14.16 10.00
C ASP A 637 38.04 -13.01 10.40
N SER A 638 38.96 -13.24 11.31
CA SER A 638 39.80 -12.21 11.94
C SER A 638 40.63 -11.44 10.91
N ALA A 639 41.24 -12.15 9.94
CA ALA A 639 42.06 -11.53 8.91
C ALA A 639 41.19 -10.67 7.97
N TYR A 640 39.99 -11.18 7.63
CA TYR A 640 39.04 -10.46 6.78
C TYR A 640 38.52 -9.16 7.44
N VAL A 641 38.15 -9.24 8.72
CA VAL A 641 37.70 -8.07 9.51
C VAL A 641 38.84 -7.07 9.69
N GLN A 642 40.08 -7.52 9.99
CA GLN A 642 41.21 -6.62 10.13
C GLN A 642 41.56 -5.91 8.82
N HIS A 643 41.46 -6.62 7.69
CA HIS A 643 41.68 -6.03 6.37
C HIS A 643 40.74 -4.87 6.12
N TRP A 644 39.44 -5.11 6.26
CA TRP A 644 38.44 -4.05 6.01
C TRP A 644 38.49 -2.93 7.02
N ARG A 645 38.75 -3.22 8.29
CA ARG A 645 39.00 -2.21 9.34
C ARG A 645 40.15 -1.27 8.97
N LYS A 646 41.26 -1.83 8.50
CA LYS A 646 42.45 -1.07 8.08
C LYS A 646 42.15 -0.15 6.90
N ILE A 647 41.44 -0.65 5.88
CA ILE A 647 41.09 0.14 4.69
C ILE A 647 40.05 1.21 5.06
N ALA A 648 39.01 0.86 5.83
CA ALA A 648 38.02 1.83 6.29
C ALA A 648 38.64 2.98 7.13
N ALA A 649 39.58 2.66 8.01
CA ALA A 649 40.31 3.68 8.76
C ALA A 649 41.12 4.59 7.82
N TYR A 650 41.83 4.00 6.84
CA TYR A 650 42.61 4.76 5.86
C TYR A 650 41.76 5.69 5.00
N ALA A 651 40.57 5.25 4.59
CA ALA A 651 39.59 6.08 3.87
C ALA A 651 39.05 7.21 4.78
N LYS A 652 38.68 6.88 6.01
CA LYS A 652 38.13 7.83 7.01
C LYS A 652 39.11 8.96 7.33
N GLU A 653 40.42 8.67 7.47
CA GLU A 653 41.46 9.69 7.66
C GLU A 653 41.51 10.71 6.52
N ARG A 654 41.02 10.35 5.34
CA ARG A 654 40.91 11.19 4.12
C ARG A 654 39.50 11.78 3.90
N GLY A 655 38.62 11.66 4.89
CA GLY A 655 37.26 12.16 4.81
C GLY A 655 36.34 11.34 3.90
N ILE A 656 36.70 10.11 3.58
CA ILE A 656 35.94 9.22 2.70
C ILE A 656 35.24 8.15 3.53
N ILE A 657 33.92 8.03 3.38
CA ILE A 657 33.18 6.87 3.92
C ILE A 657 33.28 5.71 2.93
N MET A 658 33.20 4.48 3.42
CA MET A 658 33.23 3.34 2.53
C MET A 658 32.26 2.24 2.92
N GLY A 659 31.96 1.40 1.96
CA GLY A 659 31.27 0.15 2.06
C GLY A 659 31.43 -0.70 0.82
N GLY A 660 30.59 -1.67 0.64
CA GLY A 660 30.70 -2.52 -0.54
C GLY A 660 29.41 -3.26 -0.84
N TYR A 661 29.38 -3.74 -2.06
CA TYR A 661 28.26 -4.51 -2.59
C TYR A 661 28.25 -5.94 -2.01
N GLU A 662 27.04 -6.40 -1.66
CA GLU A 662 26.75 -7.82 -1.43
C GLU A 662 25.43 -8.21 -2.07
N LEU A 663 25.43 -9.36 -2.77
CA LEU A 663 24.20 -10.00 -3.22
C LEU A 663 23.66 -10.85 -2.06
N GLN A 664 22.78 -10.27 -1.27
CA GLN A 664 22.40 -10.79 0.03
C GLN A 664 21.55 -12.07 -0.05
N VAL A 665 20.47 -12.05 -0.78
CA VAL A 665 19.47 -13.11 -0.71
C VAL A 665 19.18 -13.82 -2.02
N ALA A 666 19.39 -13.18 -3.18
CA ALA A 666 19.05 -13.76 -4.46
C ALA A 666 19.96 -14.93 -4.88
N SER A 667 19.40 -15.90 -5.61
CA SER A 667 20.10 -16.98 -6.34
C SER A 667 21.08 -17.82 -5.52
N ARG A 668 20.80 -18.11 -4.23
CA ARG A 668 21.75 -18.80 -3.35
C ARG A 668 21.47 -20.26 -3.08
N GLY A 669 20.25 -20.70 -2.92
CA GLY A 669 19.91 -22.07 -2.57
C GLY A 669 20.63 -22.56 -1.30
N ARG A 670 20.07 -22.24 -0.12
CA ARG A 670 20.65 -22.61 1.18
C ARG A 670 19.95 -23.78 1.86
N GLY A 671 18.81 -24.19 1.30
CA GLY A 671 18.00 -25.28 1.81
C GLY A 671 16.61 -24.83 2.25
N LYS A 672 15.69 -25.80 2.34
CA LYS A 672 14.28 -25.57 2.65
C LYS A 672 14.05 -24.93 4.04
N GLU A 673 15.02 -25.03 4.92
CA GLU A 673 14.98 -24.50 6.29
C GLU A 673 15.05 -22.98 6.31
N VAL A 674 15.60 -22.38 5.24
CA VAL A 674 15.79 -20.92 5.16
C VAL A 674 15.36 -20.30 3.82
N ASP A 675 15.30 -21.09 2.75
CA ASP A 675 14.88 -20.57 1.43
C ASP A 675 13.35 -20.39 1.37
N CYS A 676 12.89 -19.44 0.57
CA CYS A 676 11.47 -19.29 0.28
C CYS A 676 10.90 -20.55 -0.38
N ILE A 677 9.77 -21.04 0.11
CA ILE A 677 9.06 -22.18 -0.46
C ILE A 677 7.99 -21.66 -1.42
N HIS A 678 8.12 -22.08 -2.67
CA HIS A 678 7.19 -21.70 -3.72
C HIS A 678 5.80 -22.30 -3.47
N PRO A 679 4.71 -21.49 -3.49
CA PRO A 679 3.38 -21.95 -3.08
C PRO A 679 2.78 -23.04 -3.96
N GLU A 680 3.10 -23.08 -5.25
CA GLU A 680 2.55 -24.08 -6.18
C GLU A 680 3.35 -25.39 -6.17
N THR A 681 4.69 -25.29 -6.03
CA THR A 681 5.55 -26.48 -6.14
C THR A 681 5.90 -27.10 -4.81
N GLY A 682 5.75 -26.36 -3.70
CA GLY A 682 6.17 -26.80 -2.37
C GLY A 682 7.69 -26.97 -2.21
N LYS A 683 8.47 -26.42 -3.14
CA LYS A 683 9.95 -26.55 -3.18
C LYS A 683 10.61 -25.19 -3.01
N PRO A 684 11.87 -25.14 -2.55
CA PRO A 684 12.67 -23.91 -2.60
C PRO A 684 12.67 -23.32 -4.00
N GLY A 685 12.36 -22.03 -4.10
CA GLY A 685 12.31 -21.32 -5.37
C GLY A 685 11.92 -19.87 -5.19
N SER A 686 12.36 -19.03 -6.11
CA SER A 686 12.07 -17.61 -6.18
C SER A 686 12.19 -17.09 -7.60
N LEU A 687 12.02 -15.78 -7.75
CA LEU A 687 12.21 -15.06 -9.00
C LEU A 687 13.59 -15.28 -9.64
N PHE A 688 14.63 -15.27 -8.79
CA PHE A 688 16.01 -15.43 -9.20
C PHE A 688 16.58 -16.85 -8.92
N GLY A 689 15.75 -17.88 -9.01
CA GLY A 689 16.09 -19.24 -8.65
C GLY A 689 15.72 -19.54 -7.21
N GLN A 690 16.66 -19.48 -6.27
CA GLN A 690 16.40 -19.70 -4.85
C GLN A 690 16.83 -18.49 -4.04
N SER A 691 15.89 -17.89 -3.29
CA SER A 691 16.16 -16.78 -2.39
C SER A 691 15.83 -17.16 -0.95
N VAL A 692 16.54 -16.52 -0.04
CA VAL A 692 16.30 -16.67 1.39
C VAL A 692 14.99 -16.01 1.77
N CYS A 693 14.20 -16.70 2.60
CA CYS A 693 13.12 -16.09 3.36
C CYS A 693 13.71 -15.30 4.53
N ILE A 694 13.67 -13.97 4.48
CA ILE A 694 14.19 -13.14 5.58
C ILE A 694 13.29 -13.15 6.83
N ALA A 695 12.23 -13.94 6.84
CA ALA A 695 11.44 -14.30 8.01
C ALA A 695 11.69 -15.77 8.44
N SER A 696 12.88 -16.32 8.15
CA SER A 696 13.39 -17.58 8.64
C SER A 696 14.49 -17.37 9.70
N GLU A 697 15.03 -18.43 10.29
CA GLU A 697 16.16 -18.37 11.23
C GLU A 697 17.42 -17.74 10.64
N TRP A 698 17.54 -17.70 9.33
CA TRP A 698 18.68 -17.10 8.65
C TRP A 698 18.91 -15.65 9.09
N LYS A 699 17.84 -14.88 9.32
CA LYS A 699 17.95 -13.47 9.71
C LYS A 699 18.73 -13.27 11.01
N ASP A 700 18.54 -14.14 11.99
CA ASP A 700 19.16 -14.01 13.31
C ASP A 700 20.68 -14.20 13.21
N THR A 701 21.09 -15.21 12.45
CA THR A 701 22.51 -15.49 12.22
C THR A 701 23.16 -14.45 11.30
N TYR A 702 22.50 -14.10 10.19
CA TYR A 702 23.08 -13.20 9.19
C TYR A 702 23.18 -11.77 9.74
N TYR A 703 22.07 -11.20 10.21
CA TYR A 703 22.06 -9.80 10.65
C TYR A 703 22.88 -9.59 11.92
N SER A 704 22.91 -10.54 12.86
CA SER A 704 23.77 -10.42 14.03
C SER A 704 25.25 -10.34 13.65
N LYS A 705 25.71 -11.18 12.70
CA LYS A 705 27.08 -11.12 12.17
C LYS A 705 27.33 -9.83 11.37
N MET A 706 26.36 -9.39 10.59
CA MET A 706 26.46 -8.16 9.82
C MET A 706 26.64 -6.94 10.73
N TRP A 707 25.87 -6.83 11.83
CA TRP A 707 26.03 -5.75 12.79
C TRP A 707 27.40 -5.77 13.45
N GLU A 708 27.86 -6.95 13.88
CA GLU A 708 29.18 -7.15 14.45
C GLU A 708 30.29 -6.78 13.45
N PHE A 709 30.11 -7.13 12.18
CA PHE A 709 31.04 -6.79 11.11
C PHE A 709 31.16 -5.27 10.92
N PHE A 710 30.05 -4.56 10.85
CA PHE A 710 30.05 -3.08 10.74
C PHE A 710 30.69 -2.43 11.98
N ASP A 711 30.39 -2.91 13.18
CA ASP A 711 30.97 -2.39 14.43
C ASP A 711 32.49 -2.58 14.47
N LYS A 712 32.98 -3.72 13.98
CA LYS A 712 34.43 -4.05 13.97
C LYS A 712 35.18 -3.35 12.84
N THR A 713 34.57 -3.14 11.68
CA THR A 713 35.24 -2.60 10.50
C THR A 713 35.10 -1.10 10.36
N GLY A 714 34.01 -0.51 10.85
CA GLY A 714 33.73 0.91 10.70
C GLY A 714 33.23 1.29 9.29
N LEU A 715 32.74 0.33 8.51
CA LEU A 715 32.08 0.61 7.25
C LEU A 715 30.78 1.38 7.45
N MET A 716 30.47 2.34 6.58
CA MET A 716 29.39 3.30 6.73
C MET A 716 28.42 3.33 5.53
N THR A 717 28.57 2.43 4.58
CA THR A 717 27.66 2.32 3.42
C THR A 717 27.06 0.91 3.39
N TYR A 718 25.74 0.86 3.22
CA TYR A 718 24.99 -0.36 3.00
C TYR A 718 24.55 -0.42 1.54
N ASN A 719 25.28 -1.17 0.72
CA ASN A 719 24.99 -1.40 -0.71
C ASN A 719 24.64 -2.87 -0.92
N MET A 720 23.41 -3.23 -0.64
CA MET A 720 22.90 -4.60 -0.77
C MET A 720 22.03 -4.74 -2.00
N ASP A 721 22.15 -5.89 -2.64
CA ASP A 721 21.31 -6.31 -3.74
C ASP A 721 20.39 -7.45 -3.25
N GLY A 722 19.10 -7.21 -3.22
CA GLY A 722 18.10 -8.00 -2.51
C GLY A 722 17.87 -7.54 -1.06
N PRO A 723 16.82 -8.00 -0.42
CA PRO A 723 15.85 -9.05 -0.78
C PRO A 723 14.76 -8.56 -1.72
N TYR A 724 15.00 -8.31 -2.90
CA TYR A 724 14.16 -7.69 -3.93
C TYR A 724 12.68 -7.51 -3.54
N HIS A 725 11.85 -8.50 -3.52
CA HIS A 725 10.41 -8.35 -3.25
C HIS A 725 9.95 -9.02 -1.96
N GLY A 726 10.86 -9.67 -1.23
CA GLY A 726 10.43 -10.64 -0.25
C GLY A 726 9.52 -11.67 -0.93
N ASP A 727 10.08 -12.65 -1.62
CA ASP A 727 9.29 -13.68 -2.29
C ASP A 727 8.28 -14.29 -1.31
N PRO A 728 7.00 -14.48 -1.72
CA PRO A 728 6.05 -15.15 -0.86
C PRO A 728 6.57 -16.55 -0.50
N CYS A 729 6.48 -16.91 0.77
CA CYS A 729 7.00 -18.16 1.29
C CYS A 729 5.87 -19.01 1.87
N ALA A 730 5.64 -20.18 1.27
CA ALA A 730 4.63 -21.12 1.73
C ALA A 730 5.12 -22.06 2.85
N SER A 731 6.31 -21.84 3.40
CA SER A 731 6.82 -22.65 4.52
C SER A 731 5.92 -22.47 5.75
N THR A 732 5.63 -23.58 6.44
CA THR A 732 5.01 -23.60 7.77
C THR A 732 6.02 -23.98 8.86
N GLU A 733 7.29 -24.16 8.47
CA GLU A 733 8.39 -24.55 9.35
C GLU A 733 9.28 -23.36 9.77
N HIS A 734 9.19 -22.23 9.06
CA HIS A 734 9.95 -21.03 9.38
C HIS A 734 9.41 -20.34 10.65
N PRO A 735 10.27 -19.94 11.61
CA PRO A 735 9.80 -19.51 12.94
C PRO A 735 9.13 -18.14 12.98
N TYR A 736 9.30 -17.29 11.94
CA TYR A 736 8.86 -15.90 11.97
C TYR A 736 7.67 -15.59 11.06
N HIS A 737 7.11 -16.61 10.40
CA HIS A 737 5.82 -16.54 9.73
C HIS A 737 5.13 -17.90 9.80
N ARG A 738 3.81 -17.95 9.65
CA ARG A 738 3.02 -19.17 9.79
C ARG A 738 2.74 -19.88 8.47
N GLY A 739 2.94 -19.20 7.36
CA GLY A 739 2.69 -19.74 6.03
C GLY A 739 2.73 -18.66 4.95
N LEU A 740 2.07 -18.92 3.83
CA LEU A 740 2.06 -18.04 2.68
C LEU A 740 1.50 -16.65 3.01
N GLU A 741 0.34 -16.62 3.70
CA GLU A 741 -0.48 -15.42 3.84
C GLU A 741 0.15 -14.33 4.70
N ASP A 742 0.99 -14.67 5.68
CA ASP A 742 1.68 -13.70 6.52
C ASP A 742 3.15 -13.49 6.13
N SER A 743 3.68 -14.29 5.21
CA SER A 743 5.10 -14.28 4.86
C SER A 743 5.60 -12.93 4.33
N HIS A 744 4.85 -12.28 3.45
CA HIS A 744 5.19 -10.95 2.92
C HIS A 744 5.24 -9.88 4.02
N TRP A 745 4.24 -9.88 4.89
CA TRP A 745 4.17 -8.94 6.01
C TRP A 745 5.36 -9.06 6.95
N GLN A 746 5.73 -10.29 7.32
CA GLN A 746 6.84 -10.54 8.24
C GLN A 746 8.21 -10.23 7.60
N GLN A 747 8.38 -10.53 6.31
CA GLN A 747 9.59 -10.19 5.59
C GLN A 747 9.76 -8.67 5.44
N TRP A 748 8.68 -7.96 5.10
CA TRP A 748 8.68 -6.49 5.04
C TRP A 748 9.06 -5.87 6.39
N LYS A 749 8.46 -6.33 7.49
CA LYS A 749 8.83 -5.86 8.85
C LYS A 749 10.31 -6.06 9.15
N THR A 750 10.86 -7.19 8.76
CA THR A 750 12.29 -7.51 8.96
C THR A 750 13.16 -6.52 8.18
N GLN A 751 12.86 -6.32 6.88
CA GLN A 751 13.63 -5.41 6.03
C GLN A 751 13.57 -3.96 6.50
N VAL A 752 12.39 -3.48 6.86
CA VAL A 752 12.20 -2.12 7.41
C VAL A 752 12.96 -1.97 8.72
N GLY A 753 12.92 -2.97 9.60
CA GLY A 753 13.70 -2.97 10.85
C GLY A 753 15.21 -2.85 10.60
N VAL A 754 15.72 -3.53 9.57
CA VAL A 754 17.14 -3.41 9.17
C VAL A 754 17.45 -1.98 8.68
N ILE A 755 16.62 -1.40 7.82
CA ILE A 755 16.83 -0.04 7.31
C ILE A 755 16.78 0.99 8.44
N HIS A 756 15.84 0.88 9.39
CA HIS A 756 15.75 1.78 10.54
C HIS A 756 17.01 1.67 11.43
N GLU A 757 17.53 0.47 11.64
CA GLU A 757 18.78 0.28 12.38
C GLU A 757 19.98 0.88 11.65
N LEU A 758 20.06 0.75 10.32
CA LEU A 758 21.08 1.39 9.50
C LEU A 758 21.00 2.94 9.62
N GLN A 759 19.79 3.51 9.61
CA GLN A 759 19.59 4.94 9.85
C GLN A 759 20.04 5.36 11.27
N ARG A 760 19.71 4.57 12.28
CA ARG A 760 20.18 4.80 13.66
C ARG A 760 21.72 4.79 13.76
N ARG A 761 22.38 4.00 12.93
CA ARG A 761 23.86 3.94 12.82
C ARG A 761 24.44 5.04 11.92
N ASN A 762 23.62 5.95 11.40
CA ASN A 762 24.01 7.01 10.47
C ASN A 762 24.64 6.49 9.16
N MET A 763 24.29 5.31 8.73
CA MET A 763 24.83 4.73 7.50
C MET A 763 24.21 5.39 6.25
N TYR A 764 24.95 5.37 5.15
CA TYR A 764 24.45 5.71 3.81
C TYR A 764 23.84 4.47 3.16
N ILE A 765 22.59 4.56 2.61
CA ILE A 765 21.78 3.41 2.25
C ILE A 765 21.31 3.47 0.78
N PRO A 766 22.21 3.34 -0.20
CA PRO A 766 21.85 3.26 -1.61
C PRO A 766 21.59 1.80 -1.98
N ILE A 767 20.34 1.37 -1.95
CA ILE A 767 19.92 0.00 -2.31
C ILE A 767 19.05 0.00 -3.58
N PRO A 768 18.98 -1.10 -4.34
CA PRO A 768 18.23 -1.11 -5.61
C PRO A 768 16.72 -1.05 -5.46
N ASP A 769 16.18 -1.39 -4.30
CA ASP A 769 14.74 -1.43 -4.03
C ASP A 769 14.13 -0.03 -3.80
N TRP A 770 12.83 0.04 -3.39
CA TRP A 770 12.08 1.28 -3.23
C TRP A 770 11.57 1.45 -1.79
N TYR A 771 12.50 1.69 -0.84
CA TYR A 771 12.21 1.89 0.58
C TYR A 771 12.41 3.36 1.02
N PHE A 772 12.16 4.32 0.13
CA PHE A 772 12.39 5.75 0.43
C PHE A 772 11.60 6.22 1.65
N LEU A 773 10.35 5.79 1.81
CA LEU A 773 9.54 6.15 2.97
C LEU A 773 9.96 5.45 4.27
N ASN A 774 10.92 4.53 4.20
CA ASN A 774 11.52 3.80 5.33
C ASN A 774 13.00 4.13 5.59
N GLY A 775 13.59 5.09 4.85
CA GLY A 775 14.95 5.55 5.15
C GLY A 775 16.01 5.27 4.09
N GLN A 776 15.69 4.64 2.96
CA GLN A 776 16.58 4.50 1.82
C GLN A 776 16.89 5.87 1.19
N CYS A 777 18.13 6.11 0.74
CA CYS A 777 18.52 7.40 0.15
C CYS A 777 18.54 7.40 -1.39
N ALA A 778 18.97 6.33 -2.06
CA ALA A 778 19.09 6.28 -3.52
C ALA A 778 18.83 4.88 -4.10
N THR A 779 18.33 4.86 -5.35
CA THR A 779 18.19 3.64 -6.18
C THR A 779 18.67 3.92 -7.61
N GLY A 780 18.62 2.93 -8.50
CA GLY A 780 18.98 3.14 -9.91
C GLY A 780 18.15 4.25 -10.57
N MET A 781 18.78 5.12 -11.36
CA MET A 781 18.05 6.08 -12.19
C MET A 781 17.42 5.41 -13.41
N GLY A 782 18.04 4.37 -13.91
CA GLY A 782 17.55 3.46 -14.94
C GLY A 782 18.07 2.07 -14.65
N TYR A 783 17.76 1.09 -15.52
CA TYR A 783 18.28 -0.26 -15.36
C TYR A 783 19.79 -0.31 -15.66
N ARG A 784 20.59 -0.47 -14.60
CA ARG A 784 22.07 -0.35 -14.64
C ARG A 784 22.74 -1.28 -15.64
N GLU A 785 22.32 -2.53 -15.65
CA GLU A 785 22.90 -3.58 -16.46
C GLU A 785 22.69 -3.35 -17.96
N ALA A 786 21.62 -2.66 -18.33
CA ALA A 786 21.35 -2.35 -19.73
C ALA A 786 22.43 -1.43 -20.33
N SER A 787 23.03 -0.53 -19.53
CA SER A 787 24.06 0.40 -19.98
C SER A 787 25.49 -0.13 -19.80
N ALA A 788 25.69 -1.15 -18.96
CA ALA A 788 27.03 -1.61 -18.55
C ALA A 788 27.88 -2.20 -19.69
N ASN A 789 27.24 -2.62 -20.76
CA ASN A 789 27.92 -3.19 -21.96
C ASN A 789 27.84 -2.31 -23.19
N LEU A 790 27.37 -1.07 -23.06
CA LEU A 790 27.30 -0.10 -24.17
C LEU A 790 28.59 0.66 -24.32
N THR A 791 28.86 1.09 -25.56
CA THR A 791 29.98 2.00 -25.82
C THR A 791 29.77 3.34 -25.11
N PRO A 792 30.87 4.10 -24.81
CA PRO A 792 30.75 5.40 -24.16
C PRO A 792 29.77 6.36 -24.86
N GLN A 793 29.76 6.37 -26.19
CA GLN A 793 28.83 7.21 -26.96
C GLN A 793 27.36 6.78 -26.81
N GLN A 794 27.07 5.48 -26.76
CA GLN A 794 25.73 4.98 -26.50
C GLN A 794 25.29 5.28 -25.07
N GLN A 795 26.23 5.19 -24.12
CA GLN A 795 25.96 5.53 -22.69
C GLN A 795 25.61 7.02 -22.51
N LEU A 796 26.20 7.93 -23.31
CA LEU A 796 25.87 9.36 -23.27
C LEU A 796 24.36 9.60 -23.56
N LEU A 797 23.84 9.03 -24.63
CA LEU A 797 22.42 9.19 -24.96
C LEU A 797 21.50 8.45 -23.97
N LEU A 798 21.76 7.17 -23.74
CA LEU A 798 20.94 6.36 -22.86
C LEU A 798 20.95 6.89 -21.42
N GLY A 799 22.10 7.33 -20.91
CA GLY A 799 22.23 7.93 -19.58
C GLY A 799 21.35 9.17 -19.42
N ARG A 800 21.34 10.07 -20.41
CA ARG A 800 20.46 11.26 -20.37
C ARG A 800 18.97 10.91 -20.51
N GLN A 801 18.63 9.88 -21.29
CA GLN A 801 17.25 9.36 -21.36
C GLN A 801 16.81 8.79 -20.03
N TYR A 802 17.64 8.04 -19.33
CA TYR A 802 17.35 7.54 -17.99
C TYR A 802 17.15 8.66 -16.97
N ILE A 803 17.98 9.69 -17.03
CA ILE A 803 17.81 10.87 -16.18
C ILE A 803 16.49 11.56 -16.49
N TYR A 804 16.18 11.81 -17.76
CA TYR A 804 14.91 12.41 -18.18
C TYR A 804 13.71 11.59 -17.72
N ASP A 805 13.71 10.28 -17.94
CA ASP A 805 12.60 9.40 -17.60
C ASP A 805 12.48 9.21 -16.08
N GLY A 806 13.59 9.08 -15.34
CA GLY A 806 13.61 8.83 -13.91
C GLY A 806 13.25 10.05 -13.06
N THR A 807 13.55 11.26 -13.53
CA THR A 807 13.29 12.49 -12.77
C THR A 807 11.82 12.93 -12.78
N TRP A 808 10.95 12.24 -13.49
CA TRP A 808 9.51 12.36 -13.30
C TRP A 808 9.03 11.83 -11.91
N HIS A 809 9.79 10.91 -11.30
CA HIS A 809 9.44 10.28 -10.01
C HIS A 809 10.50 10.47 -8.92
N LYS A 810 11.71 10.86 -9.30
CA LYS A 810 12.86 11.01 -8.40
C LYS A 810 13.41 12.42 -8.44
N ILE A 811 13.80 12.96 -7.30
CA ILE A 811 14.76 14.06 -7.28
C ILE A 811 16.14 13.53 -7.69
N PRO A 812 17.04 14.37 -8.22
CA PRO A 812 18.34 13.91 -8.70
C PRO A 812 19.12 13.00 -7.74
N PRO A 813 19.32 13.31 -6.45
CA PRO A 813 20.08 12.45 -5.54
C PRO A 813 19.45 11.07 -5.29
N MET A 814 18.13 10.91 -5.47
CA MET A 814 17.47 9.59 -5.41
C MET A 814 17.95 8.66 -6.54
N GLY A 815 18.45 9.19 -7.61
CA GLY A 815 18.88 8.43 -8.78
C GLY A 815 20.35 8.10 -8.74
N TRP A 816 20.70 6.83 -8.97
CA TRP A 816 22.05 6.33 -9.00
C TRP A 816 22.51 6.07 -10.45
N MET A 817 23.63 6.68 -10.84
CA MET A 817 24.24 6.52 -12.15
C MET A 817 25.71 6.08 -11.98
N THR A 818 26.20 5.25 -12.90
CA THR A 818 27.59 4.76 -12.91
C THR A 818 28.31 5.20 -14.17
N LEU A 819 29.41 5.90 -14.02
CA LEU A 819 30.37 6.20 -15.10
C LEU A 819 31.36 5.05 -15.19
N GLN A 820 31.43 4.37 -16.34
CA GLN A 820 32.25 3.18 -16.56
C GLN A 820 33.59 3.54 -17.16
N LEU A 821 34.67 3.58 -16.39
CA LEU A 821 36.04 3.70 -16.90
C LEU A 821 36.57 2.36 -17.44
N VAL A 822 36.02 1.26 -16.91
CA VAL A 822 36.29 -0.12 -17.36
C VAL A 822 34.98 -0.87 -17.55
N GLY A 823 34.95 -1.84 -18.46
CA GLY A 823 33.78 -2.67 -18.72
C GLY A 823 33.29 -3.41 -17.46
N PHE A 824 32.01 -3.65 -17.34
CA PHE A 824 31.41 -4.33 -16.15
C PHE A 824 31.23 -5.83 -16.41
N TYR A 825 30.51 -6.19 -17.46
CA TYR A 825 30.20 -7.59 -17.80
C TYR A 825 30.92 -8.05 -19.06
N THR A 826 31.84 -7.24 -19.58
CA THR A 826 32.51 -7.53 -20.83
C THR A 826 33.97 -7.10 -20.77
N ASN A 827 34.86 -7.83 -21.47
CA ASN A 827 36.24 -7.48 -21.72
C ASN A 827 36.40 -6.69 -23.05
N ASP A 828 35.30 -6.26 -23.67
CA ASP A 828 35.34 -5.47 -24.91
C ASP A 828 36.01 -4.11 -24.63
N PRO A 829 37.18 -3.80 -25.23
CA PRO A 829 37.90 -2.56 -24.98
C PRO A 829 37.11 -1.31 -25.42
N ARG A 830 36.08 -1.48 -26.27
CA ARG A 830 35.25 -0.35 -26.74
C ARG A 830 34.26 0.13 -25.64
N VAL A 831 34.03 -0.64 -24.58
CA VAL A 831 33.06 -0.31 -23.53
C VAL A 831 33.66 0.61 -22.47
N GLY A 832 34.93 0.49 -22.18
CA GLY A 832 35.65 1.34 -21.21
C GLY A 832 36.23 2.62 -21.83
N LEU A 833 36.92 3.39 -21.00
CA LEU A 833 37.61 4.62 -21.35
C LEU A 833 39.12 4.54 -21.13
N GLU A 834 39.67 3.36 -20.82
CA GLU A 834 41.09 3.16 -20.66
C GLU A 834 41.82 3.02 -22.04
N PRO A 835 42.99 3.65 -22.29
CA PRO A 835 43.68 4.59 -21.36
C PRO A 835 42.92 5.91 -21.26
N LEU A 836 42.83 6.49 -20.05
CA LEU A 836 41.98 7.68 -19.76
C LEU A 836 42.49 8.92 -20.50
N SER A 837 43.81 9.09 -20.61
CA SER A 837 44.48 10.19 -21.34
C SER A 837 44.20 10.18 -22.83
N GLU A 838 44.01 9.00 -23.44
CA GLU A 838 43.67 8.86 -24.86
C GLU A 838 42.15 9.08 -25.13
N ASN A 839 41.32 9.04 -24.09
CA ASN A 839 39.87 9.19 -24.15
C ASN A 839 39.37 10.39 -23.36
N LEU A 840 40.18 11.42 -23.17
CA LEU A 840 39.94 12.56 -22.31
C LEU A 840 38.60 13.26 -22.60
N ASP A 841 38.32 13.57 -23.87
CA ASP A 841 37.08 14.23 -24.30
C ASP A 841 35.84 13.39 -23.96
N ARG A 842 35.88 12.08 -24.15
CA ARG A 842 34.77 11.17 -23.85
C ARG A 842 34.57 11.03 -22.35
N TYR A 843 35.66 11.01 -21.58
CA TYR A 843 35.58 10.99 -20.13
C TYR A 843 34.96 12.28 -19.61
N GLU A 844 35.42 13.44 -20.12
CA GLU A 844 34.84 14.75 -19.75
C GLU A 844 33.34 14.81 -20.06
N GLN A 845 32.93 14.40 -21.27
CA GLN A 845 31.50 14.40 -21.66
C GLN A 845 30.62 13.54 -20.71
N GLN A 846 31.08 12.34 -20.37
CA GLN A 846 30.34 11.47 -19.42
C GLN A 846 30.35 12.05 -18.02
N LEU A 847 31.45 12.61 -17.56
CA LEU A 847 31.57 13.20 -16.22
C LEU A 847 30.63 14.41 -16.06
N ILE A 848 30.63 15.32 -17.04
CA ILE A 848 29.73 16.47 -17.07
C ILE A 848 28.28 16.02 -17.04
N GLN A 849 27.89 15.07 -17.89
CA GLN A 849 26.54 14.59 -18.00
C GLN A 849 25.98 14.15 -16.64
N TYR A 850 26.73 13.36 -15.88
CA TYR A 850 26.25 12.79 -14.62
C TYR A 850 26.37 13.79 -13.47
N LEU A 851 27.42 14.59 -13.39
CA LEU A 851 27.54 15.66 -12.38
C LEU A 851 26.47 16.74 -12.59
N ALA A 852 26.27 17.17 -13.84
CA ALA A 852 25.26 18.17 -14.18
C ALA A 852 23.83 17.72 -13.89
N SER A 853 23.56 16.42 -13.90
CA SER A 853 22.25 15.89 -13.54
C SER A 853 21.96 15.91 -12.05
N GLY A 854 22.98 16.08 -11.19
CA GLY A 854 22.83 16.03 -9.74
C GLY A 854 22.54 14.64 -9.15
N CYS A 855 22.56 13.60 -9.98
CA CYS A 855 22.37 12.22 -9.55
C CYS A 855 23.54 11.72 -8.69
N LYS A 856 23.28 10.70 -7.86
CA LYS A 856 24.34 9.96 -7.19
C LYS A 856 25.26 9.35 -8.26
N LEU A 857 26.46 9.90 -8.39
CA LEU A 857 27.46 9.41 -9.35
C LEU A 857 28.42 8.45 -8.67
N THR A 858 28.64 7.26 -9.27
CA THR A 858 29.75 6.37 -8.96
C THR A 858 30.68 6.30 -10.17
N ILE A 859 31.94 6.75 -10.02
CA ILE A 859 32.98 6.63 -11.05
C ILE A 859 33.67 5.28 -10.82
N ARG A 860 33.43 4.32 -11.72
CA ARG A 860 33.89 2.94 -11.59
C ARG A 860 35.13 2.68 -12.46
N GLY A 861 36.24 2.31 -11.83
CA GLY A 861 37.47 2.02 -12.55
C GLY A 861 38.57 1.39 -11.68
N ASN A 862 39.73 1.19 -12.26
CA ASN A 862 40.94 0.78 -11.55
C ASN A 862 41.73 2.00 -11.02
N ARG A 863 41.48 3.16 -11.58
CA ARG A 863 42.05 4.48 -11.28
C ARG A 863 41.06 5.55 -11.74
N LEU A 864 41.21 6.76 -11.26
CA LEU A 864 40.33 7.91 -11.61
C LEU A 864 41.04 8.86 -12.58
N TYR A 865 42.35 8.82 -12.65
CA TYR A 865 43.19 9.55 -13.63
C TYR A 865 44.49 8.78 -13.84
N ASP A 866 45.12 9.01 -14.99
CA ASP A 866 46.39 8.39 -15.42
C ASP A 866 47.49 9.41 -15.74
N THR A 867 47.14 10.69 -16.01
CA THR A 867 48.05 11.78 -16.25
C THR A 867 47.67 13.04 -15.46
N PRO A 868 48.56 14.05 -15.34
CA PRO A 868 48.21 15.34 -14.73
C PRO A 868 47.06 16.05 -15.44
N GLU A 869 46.96 15.96 -16.75
CA GLU A 869 45.88 16.54 -17.56
C GLU A 869 44.52 15.90 -17.23
N THR A 870 44.47 14.59 -17.18
CA THR A 870 43.26 13.85 -16.78
C THR A 870 42.85 14.23 -15.35
N LYS A 871 43.84 14.31 -14.42
CA LYS A 871 43.60 14.76 -13.03
C LYS A 871 42.98 16.16 -12.98
N GLN A 872 43.55 17.11 -13.75
CA GLN A 872 43.09 18.50 -13.79
C GLN A 872 41.65 18.58 -14.31
N MET A 873 41.34 17.85 -15.39
CA MET A 873 39.97 17.79 -15.96
C MET A 873 38.98 17.27 -14.94
N VAL A 874 39.25 16.11 -14.31
CA VAL A 874 38.33 15.52 -13.32
C VAL A 874 38.17 16.45 -12.11
N SER A 875 39.26 17.01 -11.58
CA SER A 875 39.23 17.95 -10.45
C SER A 875 38.40 19.19 -10.76
N LYS A 876 38.51 19.77 -11.97
CA LYS A 876 37.71 20.92 -12.40
C LYS A 876 36.21 20.64 -12.23
N TRP A 877 35.73 19.52 -12.74
CA TRP A 877 34.29 19.21 -12.74
C TRP A 877 33.78 18.76 -11.39
N ILE A 878 34.57 18.07 -10.57
CA ILE A 878 34.19 17.75 -9.17
C ILE A 878 34.06 19.04 -8.35
N GLN A 879 34.98 19.99 -8.49
CA GLN A 879 34.93 21.29 -7.81
C GLN A 879 33.69 22.11 -8.26
N TRP A 880 33.46 22.16 -9.58
CA TRP A 880 32.28 22.79 -10.15
C TRP A 880 30.99 22.21 -9.57
N PHE A 881 30.84 20.88 -9.51
CA PHE A 881 29.68 20.26 -8.88
C PHE A 881 29.53 20.65 -7.41
N LYS A 882 30.62 20.66 -6.65
CA LYS A 882 30.57 21.04 -5.23
C LYS A 882 30.17 22.50 -5.02
N GLN A 883 30.60 23.38 -5.90
CA GLN A 883 30.20 24.79 -5.90
C GLN A 883 28.70 24.97 -6.13
N TYR A 884 28.14 24.21 -7.09
CA TYR A 884 26.74 24.34 -7.48
C TYR A 884 25.86 23.21 -6.95
N ARG A 885 26.33 22.37 -6.01
CA ARG A 885 25.61 21.22 -5.47
C ARG A 885 24.17 21.54 -5.09
N ASN A 886 23.94 22.63 -4.37
CA ASN A 886 22.62 22.99 -3.87
C ASN A 886 21.58 23.15 -4.98
N ILE A 887 21.95 23.69 -6.12
CA ILE A 887 21.05 23.81 -7.26
C ILE A 887 21.03 22.54 -8.13
N LEU A 888 22.15 21.89 -8.32
CA LEU A 888 22.25 20.66 -9.13
C LEU A 888 21.50 19.47 -8.48
N THR A 889 21.41 19.42 -7.16
CA THR A 889 20.62 18.39 -6.44
C THR A 889 19.15 18.79 -6.23
N SER A 890 18.74 19.95 -6.77
CA SER A 890 17.35 20.42 -6.75
C SER A 890 16.50 19.78 -7.86
N ASP A 891 15.20 20.11 -7.90
CA ASP A 891 14.26 19.50 -8.86
C ASP A 891 14.63 19.79 -10.30
N ILE A 892 14.49 18.81 -11.18
CA ILE A 892 14.61 18.99 -12.63
C ILE A 892 13.25 19.30 -13.23
N ILE A 893 13.19 20.33 -14.08
CA ILE A 893 12.07 20.63 -14.97
C ILE A 893 12.44 20.12 -16.37
N HIS A 894 11.52 19.39 -17.00
CA HIS A 894 11.75 18.69 -18.25
C HIS A 894 11.55 19.63 -19.45
N VAL A 895 12.66 20.03 -20.09
CA VAL A 895 12.64 20.92 -21.26
C VAL A 895 12.51 20.11 -22.56
N SER A 896 13.38 19.13 -22.76
CA SER A 896 13.35 18.27 -23.93
C SER A 896 13.90 16.87 -23.65
N ARG A 897 13.25 15.85 -24.21
CA ARG A 897 13.73 14.46 -24.11
C ARG A 897 14.95 14.26 -25.03
N PRO A 898 16.06 13.68 -24.55
CA PRO A 898 17.24 13.42 -25.37
C PRO A 898 16.91 12.50 -26.55
N SER A 899 17.20 12.97 -27.77
CA SER A 899 16.93 12.25 -29.03
C SER A 899 18.17 11.74 -29.75
N GLY A 900 19.33 12.28 -29.42
CA GLY A 900 20.59 12.04 -30.14
C GLY A 900 20.70 12.75 -31.51
N ARG A 901 19.70 13.54 -31.92
CA ARG A 901 19.60 14.19 -33.24
C ARG A 901 19.67 15.72 -33.17
N ASP A 902 19.39 16.28 -32.00
CA ASP A 902 19.32 17.71 -31.75
C ASP A 902 19.84 18.01 -30.33
N LEU A 903 19.97 19.28 -29.98
CA LEU A 903 20.30 19.70 -28.62
C LEU A 903 19.27 19.11 -27.65
N ASP A 904 19.76 18.62 -26.54
CA ASP A 904 18.92 18.28 -25.37
C ASP A 904 19.26 19.17 -24.17
N CYS A 905 18.26 19.42 -23.33
CA CYS A 905 18.33 20.41 -22.27
C CYS A 905 17.68 19.89 -21.00
N MET A 906 18.36 20.04 -19.88
CA MET A 906 17.80 19.88 -18.54
C MET A 906 17.91 21.19 -17.77
N MET A 907 16.94 21.44 -16.87
CA MET A 907 16.92 22.65 -16.06
C MET A 907 16.61 22.28 -14.61
N HIS A 908 17.55 22.56 -13.71
CA HIS A 908 17.30 22.49 -12.27
C HIS A 908 16.60 23.76 -11.80
N VAL A 909 15.69 23.60 -10.82
CA VAL A 909 14.95 24.73 -10.22
C VAL A 909 14.88 24.61 -8.70
N ASN A 910 15.00 25.75 -8.05
CA ASN A 910 14.72 25.89 -6.62
C ASN A 910 14.37 27.34 -6.27
N PRO A 911 13.08 27.68 -6.07
CA PRO A 911 12.65 29.05 -5.78
C PRO A 911 13.12 29.54 -4.40
N PHE A 912 13.64 28.67 -3.54
CA PHE A 912 13.93 28.97 -2.12
C PHE A 912 15.42 29.27 -1.82
N ILE A 913 16.33 29.14 -2.80
CA ILE A 913 17.76 29.43 -2.65
C ILE A 913 18.19 30.56 -3.56
N SER A 914 19.45 31.05 -3.43
CA SER A 914 19.97 32.16 -4.23
C SER A 914 20.00 31.86 -5.72
N HIS A 915 20.64 30.76 -6.11
CA HIS A 915 20.59 30.26 -7.50
C HIS A 915 19.24 29.64 -7.77
N LYS A 916 18.31 30.35 -8.42
CA LYS A 916 16.93 29.94 -8.66
C LYS A 916 16.81 28.81 -9.67
N GLY A 917 17.80 28.65 -10.54
CA GLY A 917 17.86 27.60 -11.50
C GLY A 917 19.24 27.38 -12.08
N MET A 918 19.40 26.29 -12.82
CA MET A 918 20.59 26.00 -13.60
C MET A 918 20.19 25.20 -14.86
N VAL A 919 20.52 25.74 -16.00
CA VAL A 919 20.25 25.14 -17.32
C VAL A 919 21.52 24.49 -17.82
N ILE A 920 21.41 23.26 -18.32
CA ILE A 920 22.50 22.56 -18.98
C ILE A 920 22.00 22.07 -20.33
N VAL A 921 22.75 22.43 -21.37
CA VAL A 921 22.46 22.08 -22.76
C VAL A 921 23.57 21.18 -23.29
N PHE A 922 23.20 20.09 -23.95
CA PHE A 922 24.11 19.15 -24.58
C PHE A 922 23.90 19.08 -26.09
N ASN A 923 24.97 18.98 -26.86
CA ASN A 923 24.94 18.67 -28.26
C ASN A 923 25.44 17.23 -28.50
N PRO A 924 24.56 16.25 -28.69
CA PRO A 924 25.00 14.86 -28.94
C PRO A 924 25.48 14.59 -30.36
N THR A 925 25.41 15.61 -31.23
CA THR A 925 25.71 15.45 -32.67
C THR A 925 27.17 15.73 -33.01
N ASP A 926 27.57 15.39 -34.22
CA ASP A 926 28.90 15.59 -34.80
C ASP A 926 29.07 16.96 -35.47
N ARG A 927 28.09 17.86 -35.31
CA ARG A 927 28.11 19.21 -35.87
C ARG A 927 27.76 20.27 -34.83
N GLU A 928 28.22 21.49 -35.06
CA GLU A 928 27.80 22.64 -34.30
C GLU A 928 26.31 22.95 -34.53
N ILE A 929 25.57 23.21 -33.48
CA ILE A 929 24.16 23.59 -33.57
C ILE A 929 23.96 24.96 -32.91
N GLU A 930 23.30 25.86 -33.65
CA GLU A 930 22.82 27.15 -33.15
C GLU A 930 21.31 27.15 -33.14
N LYS A 931 20.70 27.44 -31.96
CA LYS A 931 19.25 27.32 -31.74
C LYS A 931 18.79 28.21 -30.61
N ILE A 932 17.50 28.59 -30.63
CA ILE A 932 16.82 29.23 -29.50
C ILE A 932 16.07 28.13 -28.73
N ILE A 933 16.34 28.01 -27.44
CA ILE A 933 15.67 27.08 -26.54
C ILE A 933 14.65 27.86 -25.70
N GLN A 934 13.39 27.43 -25.71
CA GLN A 934 12.39 27.96 -24.79
C GLN A 934 12.51 27.29 -23.43
N LEU A 935 12.76 28.06 -22.38
CA LEU A 935 12.93 27.59 -20.99
C LEU A 935 11.69 27.94 -20.14
N PRO A 936 11.05 26.99 -19.47
CA PRO A 936 9.93 27.23 -18.57
C PRO A 936 10.41 27.73 -17.20
N ILE A 937 10.58 29.05 -17.04
CA ILE A 937 11.16 29.68 -15.85
C ILE A 937 10.22 29.74 -14.65
N TYR A 938 8.92 29.50 -14.85
CA TYR A 938 7.89 29.61 -13.81
C TYR A 938 8.27 29.01 -12.46
N TYR A 939 8.81 27.79 -12.47
CA TYR A 939 9.15 27.07 -11.23
C TYR A 939 10.41 27.58 -10.52
N THR A 940 11.12 28.57 -11.08
CA THR A 940 12.16 29.32 -10.35
C THR A 940 11.57 30.35 -9.40
N GLY A 941 10.27 30.67 -9.53
CA GLY A 941 9.59 31.73 -8.80
C GLY A 941 9.83 33.14 -9.35
N LEU A 942 10.64 33.30 -10.42
CA LEU A 942 10.86 34.57 -11.12
C LEU A 942 9.64 34.94 -11.96
N LYS A 943 9.29 36.22 -12.07
CA LYS A 943 8.03 36.66 -12.71
C LYS A 943 8.23 37.51 -13.96
N GLU A 944 9.17 38.42 -13.97
CA GLU A 944 9.33 39.42 -15.03
C GLU A 944 10.66 39.27 -15.76
N ARG A 945 11.71 38.96 -15.04
CA ARG A 945 13.08 38.90 -15.55
C ARG A 945 13.84 37.76 -14.91
N ALA A 946 14.80 37.20 -15.64
CA ALA A 946 15.78 36.26 -15.16
C ALA A 946 17.18 36.71 -15.59
N MET A 947 18.14 36.67 -14.67
CA MET A 947 19.54 36.89 -14.99
C MET A 947 20.21 35.54 -15.19
N LEU A 948 20.82 35.31 -16.34
CA LEU A 948 21.57 34.10 -16.68
C LEU A 948 23.04 34.39 -16.74
N THR A 949 23.83 33.63 -15.99
CA THR A 949 25.29 33.71 -15.99
C THR A 949 25.90 32.42 -16.57
N SER A 950 26.66 32.53 -17.68
CA SER A 950 27.33 31.41 -18.31
C SER A 950 28.72 31.11 -17.71
N GLU A 951 29.41 30.12 -18.26
CA GLU A 951 30.78 29.75 -17.86
C GLU A 951 31.77 30.96 -17.94
N ASP A 952 31.52 31.90 -18.82
CA ASP A 952 32.34 33.14 -18.97
C ASP A 952 32.11 34.17 -17.88
N ASN A 953 31.23 33.90 -16.91
CA ASN A 953 30.80 34.78 -15.82
C ASN A 953 30.24 36.14 -16.31
N ILE A 954 29.63 36.18 -17.50
CA ILE A 954 28.98 37.38 -18.04
C ILE A 954 27.46 37.23 -17.81
N PRO A 955 26.90 38.06 -16.92
CA PRO A 955 25.46 38.01 -16.66
C PRO A 955 24.69 38.70 -17.82
N VAL A 956 23.63 38.05 -18.27
CA VAL A 956 22.69 38.58 -19.26
C VAL A 956 21.28 38.52 -18.68
N VAL A 957 20.57 39.66 -18.77
CA VAL A 957 19.18 39.76 -18.30
C VAL A 957 18.21 39.50 -19.42
N TYR A 958 17.31 38.58 -19.22
CA TYR A 958 16.22 38.21 -20.14
C TYR A 958 14.88 38.62 -19.58
N SER A 959 13.99 39.11 -20.43
CA SER A 959 12.57 39.27 -20.05
C SER A 959 11.80 37.95 -20.23
N LEU A 960 10.86 37.69 -19.35
CA LEU A 960 9.97 36.54 -19.44
C LEU A 960 8.71 36.90 -20.25
N ASP A 961 8.13 35.92 -20.93
CA ASP A 961 6.83 36.09 -21.56
C ASP A 961 5.70 35.98 -20.52
N ASP A 962 4.44 36.22 -20.94
CA ASP A 962 3.25 36.17 -20.08
C ASP A 962 3.00 34.77 -19.47
N LYS A 963 3.64 33.71 -19.99
CA LYS A 963 3.57 32.35 -19.48
C LYS A 963 4.77 31.99 -18.59
N GLY A 964 5.66 32.94 -18.32
CA GLY A 964 6.89 32.71 -17.54
C GLY A 964 7.94 31.93 -18.29
N ASN A 965 8.02 32.03 -19.63
CA ASN A 965 9.07 31.40 -20.41
C ASN A 965 10.14 32.42 -20.82
N LEU A 966 11.34 31.90 -21.06
CA LEU A 966 12.50 32.64 -21.55
C LEU A 966 13.01 32.03 -22.85
N GLN A 967 13.43 32.83 -23.82
CA GLN A 967 14.03 32.43 -25.08
C GLN A 967 15.56 32.52 -24.95
N LEU A 968 16.26 31.39 -24.83
CA LEU A 968 17.70 31.31 -24.68
C LEU A 968 18.37 30.98 -26.03
N PRO A 969 19.08 31.90 -26.67
CA PRO A 969 19.91 31.61 -27.81
C PRO A 969 21.18 30.86 -27.36
N VAL A 970 21.47 29.73 -27.98
CA VAL A 970 22.65 28.92 -27.70
C VAL A 970 23.36 28.52 -29.00
N LYS A 971 24.68 28.39 -28.92
CA LYS A 971 25.54 27.88 -29.97
C LYS A 971 26.49 26.86 -29.36
N ILE A 972 26.30 25.57 -29.64
CA ILE A 972 27.00 24.47 -28.99
C ILE A 972 27.81 23.69 -30.03
N LYS A 973 29.08 23.52 -29.79
CA LYS A 973 29.98 22.72 -30.65
C LYS A 973 29.54 21.25 -30.66
N ALA A 974 30.02 20.54 -31.70
CA ALA A 974 29.84 19.08 -31.79
C ALA A 974 30.31 18.38 -30.49
N GLY A 975 29.50 17.51 -29.93
CA GLY A 975 29.78 16.79 -28.69
C GLY A 975 29.94 17.68 -27.44
N GLY A 976 29.70 19.00 -27.56
CA GLY A 976 29.90 19.96 -26.48
C GLY A 976 28.69 20.12 -25.54
N SER A 977 28.91 20.90 -24.50
CA SER A 977 27.85 21.30 -23.54
C SER A 977 28.03 22.76 -23.14
N ALA A 978 26.96 23.37 -22.65
CA ALA A 978 27.01 24.70 -22.01
C ALA A 978 26.07 24.70 -20.79
N TRP A 979 26.38 25.55 -19.80
CA TRP A 979 25.54 25.69 -18.63
C TRP A 979 25.33 27.16 -18.27
N PHE A 980 24.20 27.45 -17.63
CA PHE A 980 23.80 28.79 -17.24
C PHE A 980 23.17 28.77 -15.86
N VAL A 981 23.66 29.60 -14.93
CA VAL A 981 23.02 29.81 -13.62
C VAL A 981 21.93 30.85 -13.78
N ILE A 982 20.76 30.65 -13.15
CA ILE A 982 19.60 31.53 -13.17
C ILE A 982 19.46 32.18 -11.79
N GLU A 983 19.38 33.53 -11.78
CA GLU A 983 19.12 34.33 -10.60
C GLU A 983 18.03 35.38 -10.81
#